data_1035ae2a4b8847d3c7d77130af58c419
#
_entry.id   1035ae2a4b8847d3c7d77130af58c419
#
_cell.length_a   1.000
_cell.length_b   1.000
_cell.length_c   1.000
_cell.angle_alpha   90.00
_cell.angle_beta   90.00
_cell.angle_gamma   90.00
#
_symmetry.space_group_name_H-M   'P 1'
#
loop_
_entity.id
_entity.type
_entity.pdbx_description
1 polymer ?
#
loop_
_entity_poly.entity_id
_entity_poly.type
_entity_poly.pdbx_seq_one_letter_code
_entity_poly.pdbx_strand_id
1 'polypeptide(L)'
;MIGILVFVAAVSLLLAATGRASARQLELDETPARPGEWGFRPAEGSVSQVTPPGFSWRPQKNAASYDLQCAADSDFEDVKYEASGVTFNVHCPPRTLPEGRWYWRFRFTNRAGATSEWSIVRMFTIATDANALSLPSRDDLLARIPQRHPRLFVRPEQITGLRERAKTDLAHKYEELVAASEKLLENPPPTEEPPLYPEGTVRLSEEWRAIWWPNREYTIAALNGAATLAFTRLLGGREEYGQLAREILMACAEWDPVGATGFKYNDEAGMPYAYYFSRTYSYLNDLLTEAEREKCRQVMTIRGREMDAHLNPRFLWRPYGSHDTRSWHFLGEVGIAFLNEIPEAADWVWFAANVFANTYPVWSDDDGGWHQGMGYWRSYIQRFTWWADIMREAMGVDAFDKPYFSKVGYYPMYLQPPGTRGGGFGDLTAHLVSAQNRGVMALFAAQARNPYWQWYVEAHGELPSEPGYIGFVRGALPPVEAKRPADLPTSRCFRGTGQAALNTNLEDARNNVEVIFKSSPLGSHSHGYEAQNAFLLYAFGERLLIRTGRRDIHGSEHHRRWMHHTKSVNCITVNGEGQLPNSSEALGEILEFHTSRHLDYVSGEASRAYAGKLERFTRRILFVKPEAILIFDTVRAPEPASFEWRLHAPVEMAVHNQRDVRVVNEAAACRVSFLWPDNLALNQTDRFEPPPRARIKLVEYHLTATPSAPVRERTFVTLLRPHRSGETLEGEAELVEIDGGYAVSVPLAEGRAAVLLQSSSGPVLTGAGIRTDGEVGAATFDAAGEVKETFVAAGTLIESR
;
A
#
# COMPACT_ATOMS: atom_id res chain seq x y z
N MET A 1 84.72 3.75 14.82
CA MET A 1 84.28 3.38 13.44
C MET A 1 83.25 2.27 13.35
N ILE A 2 82.56 1.93 14.46
CA ILE A 2 81.53 0.88 14.50
C ILE A 2 80.11 1.48 14.61
N GLY A 3 80.02 2.79 14.89
CA GLY A 3 78.66 3.45 15.03
C GLY A 3 78.04 3.99 13.80
N ILE A 4 78.67 4.09 12.64
CA ILE A 4 78.14 4.68 11.39
C ILE A 4 77.64 3.60 10.44
N LEU A 5 78.08 2.35 10.55
CA LEU A 5 77.59 1.25 9.68
C LEU A 5 76.23 0.68 10.07
N VAL A 6 75.83 0.88 11.35
CA VAL A 6 74.50 0.40 11.83
C VAL A 6 73.36 1.38 11.38
N PHE A 7 73.69 2.67 11.20
CA PHE A 7 72.73 3.67 10.84
C PHE A 7 72.31 3.64 9.32
N VAL A 8 73.24 3.22 8.48
CA VAL A 8 73.01 3.13 7.03
C VAL A 8 72.21 1.85 6.67
N ALA A 9 72.41 0.76 7.43
CA ALA A 9 71.59 -0.45 7.23
C ALA A 9 70.15 -0.31 7.74
N ALA A 10 69.94 0.50 8.80
CA ALA A 10 68.55 0.74 9.30
C ALA A 10 67.73 1.67 8.39
N VAL A 11 68.39 2.63 7.75
CA VAL A 11 67.70 3.54 6.80
C VAL A 11 67.40 2.83 5.47
N SER A 12 68.24 1.90 5.02
CA SER A 12 67.96 1.11 3.81
C SER A 12 66.84 0.05 4.01
N LEU A 13 66.65 -0.43 5.24
CA LEU A 13 65.50 -1.31 5.55
C LEU A 13 64.17 -0.55 5.79
N LEU A 14 64.23 0.74 6.18
CA LEU A 14 63.01 1.58 6.26
C LEU A 14 62.52 2.09 4.90
N LEU A 15 63.35 2.19 3.89
CA LEU A 15 62.97 2.59 2.54
C LEU A 15 62.49 1.41 1.65
N ALA A 16 62.74 0.16 2.09
CA ALA A 16 62.17 -1.02 1.40
C ALA A 16 60.81 -1.47 1.94
N ALA A 17 60.33 -0.87 3.03
CA ALA A 17 59.02 -1.15 3.61
C ALA A 17 57.88 -0.18 3.16
N THR A 18 58.19 0.78 2.26
CA THR A 18 57.19 1.68 1.68
C THR A 18 56.84 1.25 0.24
N GLY A 19 56.42 0.04 0.09
CA GLY A 19 56.09 -0.43 -1.24
C GLY A 19 55.11 -1.57 -1.22
N ARG A 20 53.89 -1.22 -1.47
CA ARG A 20 52.64 -1.99 -1.67
C ARG A 20 51.78 -2.08 -0.42
N ALA A 21 51.17 -0.97 -0.08
CA ALA A 21 49.81 -1.06 0.36
C ALA A 21 49.07 -1.68 -0.84
N SER A 22 48.80 -2.96 -0.82
CA SER A 22 47.87 -3.60 -1.71
C SER A 22 46.60 -2.76 -1.63
N ALA A 23 46.26 -2.07 -2.72
CA ALA A 23 45.01 -1.37 -2.80
C ALA A 23 43.95 -2.43 -2.47
N ARG A 24 43.37 -2.37 -1.28
CA ARG A 24 42.31 -3.29 -0.86
C ARG A 24 41.22 -3.10 -1.88
N GLN A 25 41.05 -4.09 -2.72
CA GLN A 25 40.02 -4.08 -3.76
C GLN A 25 38.68 -3.71 -3.11
N LEU A 26 37.99 -2.70 -3.64
CA LEU A 26 36.69 -2.29 -3.11
C LEU A 26 35.69 -3.42 -3.35
N GLU A 27 35.23 -4.02 -2.27
CA GLU A 27 34.25 -5.09 -2.30
C GLU A 27 32.85 -4.50 -2.33
N LEU A 28 32.00 -4.99 -3.23
CA LEU A 28 30.58 -4.66 -3.32
C LEU A 28 29.80 -5.44 -2.26
N ASP A 29 28.92 -4.75 -1.53
CA ASP A 29 27.92 -5.39 -0.69
C ASP A 29 26.72 -5.75 -1.56
N GLU A 30 26.63 -7.01 -1.94
CA GLU A 30 25.54 -7.58 -2.72
C GLU A 30 24.63 -8.50 -1.89
N THR A 31 24.68 -8.36 -0.57
CA THR A 31 23.81 -9.10 0.35
C THR A 31 22.34 -8.95 -0.12
N PRO A 32 21.59 -10.03 -0.22
CA PRO A 32 20.15 -9.97 -0.60
C PRO A 32 19.37 -9.02 0.30
N ALA A 33 18.37 -8.37 -0.26
CA ALA A 33 17.50 -7.47 0.49
C ALA A 33 16.77 -8.22 1.60
N ARG A 34 16.67 -7.60 2.77
CA ARG A 34 15.90 -8.11 3.90
C ARG A 34 14.44 -7.66 3.79
N PRO A 35 13.50 -8.31 4.45
CA PRO A 35 12.15 -7.80 4.59
C PRO A 35 12.14 -6.34 5.09
N GLY A 36 11.37 -5.47 4.44
CA GLY A 36 11.39 -4.03 4.70
C GLY A 36 12.49 -3.24 3.98
N GLU A 37 13.30 -3.87 3.13
CA GLU A 37 14.17 -3.23 2.16
C GLU A 37 13.58 -3.33 0.75
N TRP A 38 13.84 -2.34 -0.12
CA TRP A 38 13.24 -2.25 -1.45
C TRP A 38 13.74 -3.34 -2.40
N GLY A 39 15.03 -3.67 -2.30
CA GLY A 39 15.65 -4.73 -3.08
C GLY A 39 16.35 -4.23 -4.34
N PHE A 40 17.09 -5.15 -4.96
CA PHE A 40 17.65 -4.95 -6.29
C PHE A 40 16.52 -5.00 -7.31
N ARG A 41 16.42 -3.96 -8.14
CA ARG A 41 15.39 -3.86 -9.18
C ARG A 41 16.00 -3.36 -10.49
N PRO A 42 15.53 -3.85 -11.64
CA PRO A 42 14.62 -4.99 -11.79
C PRO A 42 15.18 -6.25 -11.10
N ALA A 43 14.30 -7.03 -10.47
CA ALA A 43 14.71 -8.25 -9.79
C ALA A 43 15.11 -9.33 -10.81
N GLU A 44 15.95 -10.28 -10.38
CA GLU A 44 16.34 -11.41 -11.22
C GLU A 44 15.11 -12.16 -11.76
N GLY A 45 15.04 -12.33 -13.08
CA GLY A 45 13.96 -13.01 -13.77
C GLY A 45 12.63 -12.25 -13.84
N SER A 46 12.55 -11.01 -13.34
CA SER A 46 11.30 -10.25 -13.33
C SER A 46 10.89 -9.74 -14.71
N VAL A 47 9.59 -9.44 -14.85
CA VAL A 47 9.01 -8.80 -16.03
C VAL A 47 8.59 -7.38 -15.67
N SER A 48 9.18 -6.39 -16.34
CA SER A 48 8.82 -4.98 -16.16
C SER A 48 7.65 -4.60 -17.05
N GLN A 49 6.63 -3.96 -16.46
CA GLN A 49 5.47 -3.39 -17.14
C GLN A 49 5.71 -1.91 -17.50
N VAL A 50 6.90 -1.39 -17.26
CA VAL A 50 7.31 -0.02 -17.60
C VAL A 50 8.65 -0.02 -18.32
N THR A 51 8.81 0.86 -19.29
CA THR A 51 10.05 1.07 -20.01
C THR A 51 10.43 2.55 -19.99
N PRO A 52 11.65 2.89 -19.52
CA PRO A 52 12.62 2.01 -18.86
C PRO A 52 12.16 1.62 -17.46
N PRO A 53 12.59 0.49 -16.92
CA PRO A 53 12.38 0.20 -15.50
C PRO A 53 13.20 1.13 -14.62
N GLY A 54 12.73 1.35 -13.39
CA GLY A 54 13.55 1.97 -12.36
C GLY A 54 14.57 0.96 -11.82
N PHE A 55 15.86 1.33 -11.85
CA PHE A 55 16.92 0.52 -11.27
C PHE A 55 17.16 0.89 -9.83
N SER A 56 17.39 -0.11 -8.97
CA SER A 56 17.79 0.10 -7.58
C SER A 56 18.77 -0.99 -7.13
N TRP A 57 19.70 -0.60 -6.29
CA TRP A 57 20.70 -1.48 -5.71
C TRP A 57 21.01 -1.09 -4.27
N ARG A 58 21.66 -2.00 -3.55
CA ARG A 58 22.06 -1.75 -2.17
C ARG A 58 23.04 -0.55 -2.10
N PRO A 59 22.77 0.45 -1.26
CA PRO A 59 23.69 1.57 -1.09
C PRO A 59 25.03 1.08 -0.54
N GLN A 60 26.12 1.50 -1.19
CA GLN A 60 27.47 1.08 -0.84
C GLN A 60 28.11 2.02 0.17
N LYS A 61 28.82 1.48 1.13
CA LYS A 61 29.51 2.27 2.16
C LYS A 61 30.55 3.19 1.51
N ASN A 62 30.50 4.49 1.84
CA ASN A 62 31.40 5.51 1.31
C ASN A 62 31.33 5.72 -0.22
N ALA A 63 30.27 5.28 -0.89
CA ALA A 63 30.05 5.62 -2.29
C ALA A 63 29.96 7.14 -2.45
N ALA A 64 30.63 7.64 -3.48
CA ALA A 64 30.46 9.00 -3.98
C ALA A 64 29.54 9.01 -5.20
N SER A 65 29.62 7.98 -6.04
CA SER A 65 28.79 7.81 -7.22
C SER A 65 28.74 6.34 -7.63
N TYR A 66 27.82 6.07 -8.57
CA TYR A 66 27.65 4.74 -9.16
C TYR A 66 27.71 4.84 -10.68
N ASP A 67 28.10 3.73 -11.31
CA ASP A 67 27.93 3.50 -12.73
C ASP A 67 26.99 2.31 -12.93
N LEU A 68 26.12 2.39 -13.95
CA LEU A 68 25.15 1.39 -14.35
C LEU A 68 25.34 1.02 -15.80
N GLN A 69 25.29 -0.24 -16.14
CA GLN A 69 25.22 -0.72 -17.52
C GLN A 69 24.01 -1.64 -17.73
N CYS A 70 23.39 -1.51 -18.92
CA CYS A 70 22.37 -2.42 -19.40
C CYS A 70 22.74 -2.91 -20.79
N ALA A 71 22.72 -4.23 -21.00
CA ALA A 71 23.11 -4.89 -22.24
C ALA A 71 22.01 -5.84 -22.74
N ALA A 72 22.08 -6.18 -24.03
CA ALA A 72 21.23 -7.19 -24.64
C ALA A 72 21.74 -8.63 -24.39
N ASP A 73 22.98 -8.76 -23.95
CA ASP A 73 23.67 -10.03 -23.65
C ASP A 73 24.27 -10.04 -22.25
N SER A 74 24.53 -11.27 -21.73
CA SER A 74 25.07 -11.47 -20.38
C SER A 74 26.54 -11.08 -20.23
N ASP A 75 27.28 -11.02 -21.31
CA ASP A 75 28.72 -10.78 -21.31
C ASP A 75 29.04 -9.31 -21.49
N PHE A 76 28.03 -8.48 -21.75
CA PHE A 76 28.12 -7.03 -21.95
C PHE A 76 28.98 -6.64 -23.16
N GLU A 77 28.95 -7.44 -24.21
CA GLU A 77 29.53 -7.11 -25.50
C GLU A 77 28.68 -6.10 -26.26
N ASP A 78 27.35 -6.13 -26.05
CA ASP A 78 26.38 -5.23 -26.66
C ASP A 78 25.67 -4.33 -25.62
N VAL A 79 26.45 -3.42 -25.01
CA VAL A 79 25.92 -2.43 -24.04
C VAL A 79 25.04 -1.41 -24.77
N LYS A 80 23.77 -1.40 -24.45
CA LYS A 80 22.78 -0.50 -25.04
C LYS A 80 22.55 0.77 -24.22
N TYR A 81 22.79 0.72 -22.92
CA TYR A 81 22.64 1.86 -22.05
C TYR A 81 23.72 1.86 -20.96
N GLU A 82 24.29 3.03 -20.73
CA GLU A 82 25.27 3.27 -19.68
C GLU A 82 24.96 4.61 -18.99
N ALA A 83 25.07 4.64 -17.68
CA ALA A 83 25.04 5.85 -16.88
C ALA A 83 26.25 5.86 -15.94
N SER A 84 26.94 6.99 -15.86
CA SER A 84 28.10 7.20 -15.00
C SER A 84 27.89 8.37 -14.06
N GLY A 85 28.48 8.33 -12.88
CA GLY A 85 28.39 9.40 -11.91
C GLY A 85 27.00 9.54 -11.25
N VAL A 86 26.21 8.48 -11.23
CA VAL A 86 24.88 8.47 -10.59
C VAL A 86 25.03 8.71 -9.10
N THR A 87 24.33 9.72 -8.55
CA THR A 87 24.49 10.16 -7.16
C THR A 87 23.74 9.29 -6.14
N PHE A 88 22.66 8.65 -6.56
CA PHE A 88 21.83 7.79 -5.70
C PHE A 88 22.04 6.31 -6.02
N ASN A 89 21.61 5.44 -5.12
CA ASN A 89 21.53 3.99 -5.37
C ASN A 89 20.30 3.59 -6.17
N VAL A 90 19.78 4.50 -6.97
CA VAL A 90 18.66 4.31 -7.91
C VAL A 90 18.93 5.09 -9.18
N HIS A 91 18.36 4.60 -10.28
CA HIS A 91 18.43 5.29 -11.55
C HIS A 91 17.25 4.90 -12.46
N CYS A 92 16.69 5.89 -13.15
CA CYS A 92 15.73 5.67 -14.22
C CYS A 92 16.34 6.25 -15.52
N PRO A 93 16.55 5.45 -16.56
CA PRO A 93 17.07 5.94 -17.83
C PRO A 93 16.20 7.05 -18.43
N PRO A 94 16.77 8.08 -19.06
CA PRO A 94 16.00 9.17 -19.66
C PRO A 94 15.36 8.81 -21.00
N ARG A 95 15.51 7.57 -21.45
CA ARG A 95 14.94 7.02 -22.67
C ARG A 95 14.41 5.61 -22.46
N THR A 96 13.39 5.25 -23.22
CA THR A 96 12.85 3.89 -23.23
C THR A 96 13.89 2.87 -23.70
N LEU A 97 13.78 1.66 -23.18
CA LEU A 97 14.49 0.48 -23.64
C LEU A 97 13.50 -0.40 -24.44
N PRO A 98 13.92 -1.05 -25.54
CA PRO A 98 13.08 -1.97 -26.29
C PRO A 98 12.54 -3.12 -25.45
N GLU A 99 11.43 -3.73 -25.89
CA GLU A 99 10.92 -4.97 -25.34
C GLU A 99 11.93 -6.11 -25.43
N GLY A 100 11.80 -7.12 -24.55
CA GLY A 100 12.63 -8.31 -24.55
C GLY A 100 13.54 -8.42 -23.36
N ARG A 101 14.51 -9.32 -23.49
CA ARG A 101 15.44 -9.69 -22.40
C ARG A 101 16.58 -8.70 -22.29
N TRP A 102 16.90 -8.33 -21.04
CA TRP A 102 17.94 -7.38 -20.69
C TRP A 102 18.78 -7.88 -19.54
N TYR A 103 20.04 -7.45 -19.51
CA TYR A 103 21.00 -7.73 -18.44
C TYR A 103 21.50 -6.41 -17.89
N TRP A 104 21.72 -6.34 -16.57
CA TRP A 104 22.22 -5.14 -15.94
C TRP A 104 23.19 -5.43 -14.82
N ARG A 105 24.09 -4.49 -14.58
CA ARG A 105 25.09 -4.49 -13.52
C ARG A 105 25.39 -3.07 -13.10
N PHE A 106 25.94 -2.92 -11.90
CA PHE A 106 26.41 -1.64 -11.39
C PHE A 106 27.78 -1.79 -10.71
N ARG A 107 28.46 -0.66 -10.51
CA ARG A 107 29.63 -0.52 -9.68
C ARG A 107 29.60 0.83 -9.00
N PHE A 108 30.52 1.07 -8.03
CA PHE A 108 30.58 2.35 -7.35
C PHE A 108 32.01 2.91 -7.30
N THR A 109 32.09 4.23 -7.26
CA THR A 109 33.32 4.97 -6.96
C THR A 109 33.20 5.55 -5.57
N ASN A 110 34.19 5.33 -4.71
CA ASN A 110 34.19 5.85 -3.36
C ASN A 110 34.64 7.31 -3.31
N ARG A 111 34.53 7.95 -2.15
CA ARG A 111 34.95 9.34 -1.93
C ARG A 111 36.46 9.58 -2.10
N ALA A 112 37.27 8.54 -2.13
CA ALA A 112 38.71 8.64 -2.42
C ALA A 112 39.04 8.45 -3.91
N GLY A 113 38.01 8.28 -4.78
CA GLY A 113 38.15 8.13 -6.22
C GLY A 113 38.50 6.70 -6.68
N ALA A 114 38.53 5.72 -5.80
CA ALA A 114 38.71 4.32 -6.20
C ALA A 114 37.36 3.71 -6.64
N THR A 115 37.39 2.89 -7.70
CA THR A 115 36.22 2.24 -8.29
C THR A 115 36.23 0.73 -8.00
N SER A 116 35.07 0.15 -7.70
CA SER A 116 34.90 -1.29 -7.50
C SER A 116 34.88 -2.04 -8.83
N GLU A 117 35.02 -3.37 -8.75
CA GLU A 117 34.59 -4.26 -9.83
C GLU A 117 33.07 -4.12 -10.08
N TRP A 118 32.60 -4.66 -11.20
CA TRP A 118 31.17 -4.74 -11.50
C TRP A 118 30.47 -5.74 -10.58
N SER A 119 29.19 -5.46 -10.28
CA SER A 119 28.31 -6.38 -9.56
C SER A 119 28.04 -7.66 -10.35
N ILE A 120 27.44 -8.65 -9.72
CA ILE A 120 26.83 -9.78 -10.42
C ILE A 120 25.85 -9.24 -11.45
N VAL A 121 25.77 -9.97 -12.57
CA VAL A 121 24.82 -9.66 -13.65
C VAL A 121 23.42 -10.13 -13.23
N ARG A 122 22.42 -9.28 -13.47
CA ARG A 122 21.00 -9.58 -13.23
C ARG A 122 20.23 -9.46 -14.52
N MET A 123 19.29 -10.39 -14.71
CA MET A 123 18.46 -10.47 -15.91
C MET A 123 17.02 -10.05 -15.61
N PHE A 124 16.39 -9.35 -16.54
CA PHE A 124 14.97 -9.03 -16.51
C PHE A 124 14.40 -9.00 -17.94
N THR A 125 13.08 -8.92 -18.05
CA THR A 125 12.40 -8.79 -19.34
C THR A 125 11.53 -7.54 -19.31
N ILE A 126 11.50 -6.79 -20.41
CA ILE A 126 10.52 -5.71 -20.64
C ILE A 126 9.37 -6.32 -21.43
N ALA A 127 8.15 -6.18 -20.91
CA ALA A 127 6.94 -6.68 -21.56
C ALA A 127 6.69 -5.97 -22.91
N THR A 128 6.01 -6.65 -23.83
CA THR A 128 5.64 -6.11 -25.15
C THR A 128 4.67 -4.94 -25.05
N ASP A 129 3.86 -4.90 -24.00
CA ASP A 129 2.87 -3.87 -23.70
C ASP A 129 3.32 -2.91 -22.58
N ALA A 130 4.63 -2.87 -22.27
CA ALA A 130 5.16 -2.02 -21.22
C ALA A 130 4.90 -0.53 -21.47
N ASN A 131 4.41 0.18 -20.47
CA ASN A 131 4.15 1.61 -20.54
C ASN A 131 5.46 2.40 -20.63
N ALA A 132 5.52 3.39 -21.51
CA ALA A 132 6.66 4.27 -21.63
C ALA A 132 6.60 5.37 -20.56
N LEU A 133 7.55 5.34 -19.61
CA LEU A 133 7.67 6.36 -18.57
C LEU A 133 9.15 6.57 -18.23
N SER A 134 9.82 7.42 -18.97
CA SER A 134 11.21 7.80 -18.70
C SER A 134 11.29 9.03 -17.80
N LEU A 135 12.30 9.06 -16.93
CA LEU A 135 12.63 10.26 -16.16
C LEU A 135 13.68 11.06 -16.95
N PRO A 136 13.39 12.30 -17.38
CA PRO A 136 14.39 13.15 -18.04
C PRO A 136 15.69 13.24 -17.22
N SER A 137 16.80 13.58 -17.87
CA SER A 137 18.04 13.89 -17.16
C SER A 137 17.79 14.98 -16.11
N ARG A 138 18.63 15.04 -15.08
CA ARG A 138 18.48 16.05 -14.01
C ARG A 138 18.38 17.46 -14.57
N ASP A 139 19.28 17.80 -15.48
CA ASP A 139 19.36 19.15 -16.04
C ASP A 139 18.15 19.46 -16.93
N ASP A 140 17.73 18.50 -17.77
CA ASP A 140 16.54 18.66 -18.60
C ASP A 140 15.26 18.78 -17.77
N LEU A 141 15.14 17.99 -16.71
CA LEU A 141 13.99 18.03 -15.81
C LEU A 141 13.89 19.38 -15.10
N LEU A 142 15.01 19.88 -14.55
CA LEU A 142 15.06 21.16 -13.87
C LEU A 142 14.83 22.34 -14.83
N ALA A 143 15.33 22.26 -16.07
CA ALA A 143 15.13 23.29 -17.08
C ALA A 143 13.67 23.45 -17.53
N ARG A 144 12.83 22.41 -17.36
CA ARG A 144 11.39 22.46 -17.66
C ARG A 144 10.58 23.24 -16.62
N ILE A 145 11.10 23.36 -15.39
CA ILE A 145 10.39 24.06 -14.31
C ILE A 145 10.41 25.56 -14.60
N PRO A 146 9.26 26.28 -14.50
CA PRO A 146 9.21 27.71 -14.78
C PRO A 146 10.20 28.52 -13.94
N GLN A 147 10.88 29.46 -14.56
CA GLN A 147 11.78 30.38 -13.84
C GLN A 147 11.03 31.41 -13.01
N ARG A 148 9.82 31.79 -13.44
CA ARG A 148 8.92 32.70 -12.74
C ARG A 148 7.82 31.94 -12.00
N HIS A 149 7.28 32.52 -10.98
CA HIS A 149 6.10 32.02 -10.28
C HIS A 149 4.79 32.38 -11.01
N PRO A 150 3.73 31.57 -10.81
CA PRO A 150 3.66 30.34 -10.00
C PRO A 150 4.36 29.15 -10.67
N ARG A 151 4.79 28.16 -9.85
CA ARG A 151 5.51 26.97 -10.31
C ARG A 151 4.82 25.65 -9.91
N LEU A 152 3.82 25.70 -9.01
CA LEU A 152 3.12 24.54 -8.47
C LEU A 152 1.67 24.52 -8.99
N PHE A 153 1.25 23.42 -9.57
CA PHE A 153 -0.05 23.14 -10.19
C PHE A 153 -0.41 24.00 -11.41
N VAL A 154 0.16 25.19 -11.53
CA VAL A 154 -0.08 26.10 -12.64
C VAL A 154 1.24 26.80 -13.01
N ARG A 155 1.33 27.21 -14.28
CA ARG A 155 2.48 27.93 -14.84
C ARG A 155 2.11 29.38 -15.11
N PRO A 156 3.06 30.33 -15.12
CA PRO A 156 2.79 31.75 -15.40
C PRO A 156 2.02 31.99 -16.69
N GLU A 157 2.36 31.25 -17.73
CA GLU A 157 1.74 31.36 -19.07
C GLU A 157 0.29 30.91 -19.12
N GLN A 158 -0.16 30.10 -18.17
CA GLN A 158 -1.53 29.57 -18.09
C GLN A 158 -2.51 30.54 -17.40
N ILE A 159 -2.02 31.51 -16.61
CA ILE A 159 -2.86 32.35 -15.74
C ILE A 159 -3.94 33.11 -16.53
N THR A 160 -3.60 33.69 -17.67
CA THR A 160 -4.58 34.41 -18.50
C THR A 160 -5.72 33.48 -18.94
N GLY A 161 -5.39 32.29 -19.41
CA GLY A 161 -6.39 31.29 -19.80
C GLY A 161 -7.24 30.81 -18.64
N LEU A 162 -6.64 30.60 -17.44
CA LEU A 162 -7.36 30.20 -16.24
C LEU A 162 -8.33 31.30 -15.77
N ARG A 163 -7.96 32.58 -15.90
CA ARG A 163 -8.87 33.73 -15.62
C ARG A 163 -10.08 33.76 -16.55
N GLU A 164 -9.90 33.39 -17.82
CA GLU A 164 -11.04 33.31 -18.73
C GLU A 164 -11.92 32.08 -18.41
N ARG A 165 -11.31 30.94 -18.07
CA ARG A 165 -12.06 29.76 -17.64
C ARG A 165 -12.82 29.98 -16.34
N ALA A 166 -12.29 30.80 -15.42
CA ALA A 166 -12.99 31.23 -14.20
C ALA A 166 -14.26 32.03 -14.49
N LYS A 167 -14.39 32.62 -15.67
CA LYS A 167 -15.61 33.35 -16.10
C LYS A 167 -16.53 32.51 -16.98
N THR A 168 -16.12 31.34 -17.41
CA THR A 168 -16.81 30.51 -18.40
C THR A 168 -17.08 29.10 -17.87
N ASP A 169 -16.35 28.10 -18.31
CA ASP A 169 -16.58 26.69 -18.03
C ASP A 169 -16.30 26.29 -16.56
N LEU A 170 -15.44 27.02 -15.87
CA LEU A 170 -15.12 26.82 -14.47
C LEU A 170 -15.73 27.90 -13.53
N ALA A 171 -16.72 28.67 -14.00
CA ALA A 171 -17.30 29.75 -13.21
C ALA A 171 -17.82 29.26 -11.86
N HIS A 172 -18.53 28.12 -11.81
CA HIS A 172 -19.03 27.54 -10.58
C HIS A 172 -17.92 27.16 -9.58
N LYS A 173 -16.78 26.61 -10.06
CA LYS A 173 -15.61 26.31 -9.22
C LYS A 173 -14.91 27.58 -8.72
N TYR A 174 -14.89 28.60 -9.55
CA TYR A 174 -14.36 29.90 -9.14
C TYR A 174 -15.25 30.56 -8.07
N GLU A 175 -16.57 30.48 -8.20
CA GLU A 175 -17.51 30.96 -7.18
C GLU A 175 -17.34 30.22 -5.85
N GLU A 176 -17.08 28.90 -5.87
CA GLU A 176 -16.73 28.15 -4.65
C GLU A 176 -15.44 28.67 -3.99
N LEU A 177 -14.41 29.00 -4.80
CA LEU A 177 -13.17 29.60 -4.30
C LEU A 177 -13.39 31.00 -3.74
N VAL A 178 -14.20 31.83 -4.38
CA VAL A 178 -14.58 33.15 -3.89
C VAL A 178 -15.35 33.01 -2.58
N ALA A 179 -16.35 32.16 -2.50
CA ALA A 179 -17.11 31.93 -1.26
C ALA A 179 -16.24 31.43 -0.10
N ALA A 180 -15.25 30.57 -0.38
CA ALA A 180 -14.27 30.14 0.61
C ALA A 180 -13.37 31.30 1.05
N SER A 181 -12.95 32.16 0.11
CA SER A 181 -12.11 33.31 0.39
C SER A 181 -12.84 34.40 1.17
N GLU A 182 -14.12 34.67 0.89
CA GLU A 182 -14.94 35.61 1.69
C GLU A 182 -15.08 35.12 3.14
N LYS A 183 -15.33 33.82 3.35
CA LYS A 183 -15.37 33.25 4.71
C LYS A 183 -14.05 33.40 5.45
N LEU A 184 -12.92 33.33 4.75
CA LEU A 184 -11.60 33.53 5.33
C LEU A 184 -11.34 35.01 5.65
N LEU A 185 -11.89 35.97 4.87
CA LEU A 185 -11.86 37.41 5.20
C LEU A 185 -12.71 37.73 6.43
N GLU A 186 -13.92 37.15 6.51
CA GLU A 186 -14.82 37.34 7.65
C GLU A 186 -14.26 36.73 8.95
N ASN A 187 -13.63 35.56 8.85
CA ASN A 187 -13.09 34.78 9.96
C ASN A 187 -11.68 34.30 9.63
N PRO A 188 -10.65 35.14 9.69
CA PRO A 188 -9.29 34.73 9.42
C PRO A 188 -8.83 33.61 10.35
N PRO A 189 -8.07 32.62 9.83
CA PRO A 189 -7.50 31.60 10.70
C PRO A 189 -6.50 32.24 11.68
N PRO A 190 -6.34 31.68 12.87
CA PRO A 190 -5.33 32.14 13.80
C PRO A 190 -3.92 31.90 13.22
N THR A 191 -3.00 32.82 13.53
CA THR A 191 -1.64 32.86 12.96
C THR A 191 -0.53 32.82 14.01
N GLU A 192 -0.88 32.75 15.28
CA GLU A 192 0.09 32.51 16.35
C GLU A 192 0.73 31.15 16.20
N GLU A 193 1.98 31.00 16.62
CA GLU A 193 2.64 29.68 16.55
C GLU A 193 1.89 28.65 17.41
N PRO A 194 1.60 27.44 16.88
CA PRO A 194 0.96 26.39 17.66
C PRO A 194 1.78 25.99 18.89
N PRO A 195 1.12 25.43 19.94
CA PRO A 195 1.81 25.11 21.18
C PRO A 195 2.81 23.97 21.04
N LEU A 196 3.90 24.05 21.80
CA LEU A 196 4.84 22.94 21.99
C LEU A 196 4.22 21.87 22.90
N TYR A 197 4.79 20.66 22.86
CA TYR A 197 4.48 19.65 23.88
C TYR A 197 4.91 20.13 25.25
N PRO A 198 4.09 19.96 26.30
CA PRO A 198 4.52 20.20 27.67
C PRO A 198 5.81 19.43 28.00
N GLU A 199 6.63 19.99 28.88
CA GLU A 199 7.86 19.34 29.32
C GLU A 199 7.56 17.94 29.93
N GLY A 200 8.34 16.92 29.54
CA GLY A 200 8.13 15.55 30.00
C GLY A 200 7.02 14.78 29.27
N THR A 201 6.42 15.35 28.25
CA THR A 201 5.38 14.66 27.45
C THR A 201 5.90 13.38 26.84
N VAL A 202 5.25 12.27 27.15
CA VAL A 202 5.58 10.96 26.59
C VAL A 202 4.85 10.77 25.26
N ARG A 203 5.58 10.35 24.23
CA ARG A 203 4.97 10.05 22.93
C ARG A 203 3.83 9.02 23.08
N LEU A 204 2.71 9.28 22.41
CA LEU A 204 1.47 8.51 22.45
C LEU A 204 0.70 8.62 23.78
N SER A 205 1.07 9.51 24.69
CA SER A 205 0.22 9.86 25.85
C SER A 205 -0.97 10.72 25.41
N GLU A 206 -1.93 10.94 26.31
CA GLU A 206 -3.08 11.83 26.05
C GLU A 206 -2.61 13.28 25.83
N GLU A 207 -1.61 13.76 26.62
CA GLU A 207 -1.01 15.08 26.50
C GLU A 207 -0.34 15.26 25.14
N TRP A 208 0.42 14.23 24.68
CA TRP A 208 1.03 14.25 23.36
C TRP A 208 -0.02 14.35 22.27
N ARG A 209 -1.09 13.56 22.34
CA ARG A 209 -2.15 13.55 21.32
C ARG A 209 -2.96 14.85 21.29
N ALA A 210 -3.13 15.50 22.45
CA ALA A 210 -3.82 16.78 22.56
C ALA A 210 -3.11 17.92 21.82
N ILE A 211 -1.85 17.76 21.48
CA ILE A 211 -1.03 18.73 20.72
C ILE A 211 -0.74 18.23 19.31
N TRP A 212 -0.31 16.97 19.18
CA TRP A 212 0.18 16.39 17.93
C TRP A 212 -0.78 16.56 16.75
N TRP A 213 -2.02 16.13 16.87
CA TRP A 213 -2.99 16.21 15.80
C TRP A 213 -3.63 17.61 15.65
N PRO A 214 -4.02 18.31 16.71
CA PRO A 214 -4.50 19.68 16.62
C PRO A 214 -3.51 20.65 15.96
N ASN A 215 -2.21 20.54 16.21
CA ASN A 215 -1.22 21.36 15.53
C ASN A 215 -1.21 21.13 14.01
N ARG A 216 -1.45 19.90 13.56
CA ARG A 216 -1.63 19.60 12.14
C ARG A 216 -2.85 20.31 11.56
N GLU A 217 -3.99 20.21 12.23
CA GLU A 217 -5.24 20.84 11.78
C GLU A 217 -5.13 22.37 11.77
N TYR A 218 -4.49 22.91 12.77
CA TYR A 218 -4.19 24.33 12.87
C TYR A 218 -3.29 24.82 11.72
N THR A 219 -2.22 24.12 11.45
CA THR A 219 -1.31 24.42 10.33
C THR A 219 -2.03 24.37 8.98
N ILE A 220 -2.89 23.38 8.79
CA ILE A 220 -3.72 23.28 7.59
C ILE A 220 -4.69 24.45 7.49
N ALA A 221 -5.38 24.82 8.58
CA ALA A 221 -6.34 25.93 8.56
C ALA A 221 -5.65 27.23 8.15
N ALA A 222 -4.50 27.54 8.72
CA ALA A 222 -3.75 28.75 8.40
C ALA A 222 -3.23 28.73 6.96
N LEU A 223 -2.39 27.77 6.62
CA LEU A 223 -1.63 27.79 5.36
C LEU A 223 -2.43 27.32 4.14
N ASN A 224 -3.40 26.40 4.28
CA ASN A 224 -4.32 26.09 3.18
C ASN A 224 -5.31 27.24 2.95
N GLY A 225 -5.70 27.96 4.02
CA GLY A 225 -6.46 29.20 3.92
C GLY A 225 -5.70 30.25 3.09
N ALA A 226 -4.43 30.49 3.43
CA ALA A 226 -3.56 31.40 2.69
C ALA A 226 -3.37 30.96 1.22
N ALA A 227 -3.16 29.68 0.95
CA ALA A 227 -3.04 29.16 -0.40
C ALA A 227 -4.34 29.34 -1.22
N THR A 228 -5.50 29.15 -0.60
CA THR A 228 -6.81 29.36 -1.23
C THR A 228 -7.01 30.83 -1.58
N LEU A 229 -6.79 31.73 -0.64
CA LEU A 229 -6.86 33.17 -0.86
C LEU A 229 -5.91 33.63 -1.97
N ALA A 230 -4.66 33.20 -1.91
CA ALA A 230 -3.62 33.54 -2.90
C ALA A 230 -4.01 33.08 -4.31
N PHE A 231 -4.50 31.84 -4.43
CA PHE A 231 -4.91 31.27 -5.71
C PHE A 231 -6.16 31.98 -6.25
N THR A 232 -7.14 32.28 -5.40
CA THR A 232 -8.36 33.00 -5.80
C THR A 232 -8.02 34.40 -6.32
N ARG A 233 -7.12 35.13 -5.67
CA ARG A 233 -6.60 36.41 -6.14
C ARG A 233 -5.88 36.23 -7.49
N LEU A 234 -5.07 35.21 -7.64
CA LEU A 234 -4.34 34.94 -8.88
C LEU A 234 -5.29 34.76 -10.09
N LEU A 235 -6.49 34.25 -9.87
CA LEU A 235 -7.55 34.10 -10.88
C LEU A 235 -8.32 35.40 -11.18
N GLY A 236 -7.99 36.51 -10.53
CA GLY A 236 -8.68 37.80 -10.69
C GLY A 236 -9.65 38.11 -9.57
N GLY A 237 -9.54 37.46 -8.44
CA GLY A 237 -10.25 37.82 -7.21
C GLY A 237 -9.73 39.13 -6.60
N ARG A 238 -10.42 39.57 -5.53
CA ARG A 238 -10.14 40.82 -4.84
C ARG A 238 -8.71 40.90 -4.32
N GLU A 239 -8.10 42.07 -4.34
CA GLU A 239 -6.74 42.27 -3.82
C GLU A 239 -6.63 42.02 -2.30
N GLU A 240 -7.73 42.18 -1.56
CA GLU A 240 -7.79 41.89 -0.11
C GLU A 240 -7.51 40.40 0.19
N TYR A 241 -7.83 39.47 -0.74
CA TYR A 241 -7.46 38.06 -0.60
C TYR A 241 -5.94 37.91 -0.61
N GLY A 242 -5.25 38.59 -1.53
CA GLY A 242 -3.80 38.60 -1.58
C GLY A 242 -3.14 39.19 -0.36
N GLN A 243 -3.73 40.31 0.18
CA GLN A 243 -3.21 40.96 1.37
C GLN A 243 -3.33 40.05 2.60
N LEU A 244 -4.51 39.48 2.86
CA LEU A 244 -4.69 38.51 3.96
C LEU A 244 -3.80 37.27 3.81
N ALA A 245 -3.69 36.73 2.60
CA ALA A 245 -2.82 35.59 2.36
C ALA A 245 -1.35 35.90 2.66
N ARG A 246 -0.88 37.12 2.31
CA ARG A 246 0.47 37.62 2.62
C ARG A 246 0.67 37.78 4.12
N GLU A 247 -0.29 38.36 4.84
CA GLU A 247 -0.26 38.49 6.29
C GLU A 247 -0.13 37.13 6.98
N ILE A 248 -0.96 36.15 6.59
CA ILE A 248 -0.90 34.80 7.13
C ILE A 248 0.44 34.14 6.80
N LEU A 249 0.92 34.22 5.56
CA LEU A 249 2.19 33.63 5.14
C LEU A 249 3.36 34.18 5.97
N MET A 250 3.41 35.51 6.14
CA MET A 250 4.48 36.16 6.89
C MET A 250 4.40 35.88 8.37
N ALA A 251 3.21 35.82 8.96
CA ALA A 251 3.05 35.40 10.35
C ALA A 251 3.52 33.95 10.55
N CYS A 252 3.16 33.04 9.65
CA CYS A 252 3.65 31.65 9.70
C CYS A 252 5.17 31.54 9.44
N ALA A 253 5.78 32.47 8.69
CA ALA A 253 7.22 32.55 8.51
C ALA A 253 7.99 32.94 9.79
N GLU A 254 7.32 33.49 10.79
CA GLU A 254 7.90 33.76 12.12
C GLU A 254 7.89 32.52 13.04
N TRP A 255 7.12 31.46 12.71
CA TRP A 255 7.09 30.24 13.52
C TRP A 255 8.47 29.57 13.53
N ASP A 256 8.88 29.06 14.69
CA ASP A 256 10.15 28.35 14.80
C ASP A 256 10.20 27.16 13.83
N PRO A 257 11.14 27.15 12.86
CA PRO A 257 11.20 26.09 11.87
C PRO A 257 11.49 24.69 12.43
N VAL A 258 12.04 24.61 13.66
CA VAL A 258 12.30 23.34 14.36
C VAL A 258 11.40 23.14 15.58
N GLY A 259 10.50 24.10 15.83
CA GLY A 259 9.50 24.10 16.92
C GLY A 259 8.26 23.26 16.65
N ALA A 260 7.11 23.74 17.08
CA ALA A 260 5.82 23.05 17.11
C ALA A 260 5.37 22.46 15.75
N THR A 261 5.83 23.03 14.66
CA THR A 261 5.56 22.60 13.27
C THR A 261 6.83 22.16 12.53
N GLY A 262 7.95 21.94 13.24
CA GLY A 262 9.16 21.32 12.69
C GLY A 262 8.90 19.86 12.31
N PHE A 263 9.46 19.43 11.19
CA PHE A 263 9.20 18.06 10.68
C PHE A 263 9.67 16.98 11.66
N LYS A 264 10.82 17.15 12.29
CA LYS A 264 11.35 16.21 13.28
C LYS A 264 10.57 16.26 14.60
N TYR A 265 10.04 17.41 14.98
CA TYR A 265 9.29 17.60 16.22
C TYR A 265 7.85 17.09 16.11
N ASN A 266 7.16 17.47 15.06
CA ASN A 266 5.79 17.05 14.74
C ASN A 266 5.63 16.93 13.21
N ASP A 267 5.94 15.79 12.68
CA ASP A 267 5.89 15.52 11.24
C ASP A 267 4.50 15.74 10.62
N GLU A 268 3.43 15.44 11.38
CA GLU A 268 2.06 15.65 10.92
C GLU A 268 1.72 17.15 10.76
N ALA A 269 2.34 18.04 11.51
CA ALA A 269 2.22 19.48 11.32
C ALA A 269 3.26 20.03 10.32
N GLY A 270 4.47 19.48 10.34
CA GLY A 270 5.56 19.89 9.46
C GLY A 270 5.30 19.61 7.97
N MET A 271 4.66 18.47 7.67
CA MET A 271 4.28 18.15 6.28
C MET A 271 3.33 19.20 5.67
N PRO A 272 2.14 19.49 6.24
CA PRO A 272 1.26 20.51 5.68
C PRO A 272 1.89 21.91 5.69
N TYR A 273 2.74 22.23 6.66
CA TYR A 273 3.52 23.45 6.59
C TYR A 273 4.34 23.51 5.31
N ALA A 274 5.12 22.49 5.04
CA ALA A 274 6.01 22.46 3.88
C ALA A 274 5.27 22.68 2.56
N TYR A 275 4.22 21.92 2.27
CA TYR A 275 3.57 22.02 0.96
C TYR A 275 2.60 23.21 0.84
N TYR A 276 1.85 23.58 1.87
CA TYR A 276 0.96 24.74 1.77
C TYR A 276 1.72 26.07 1.81
N PHE A 277 2.79 26.18 2.60
CA PHE A 277 3.65 27.35 2.57
C PHE A 277 4.26 27.55 1.19
N SER A 278 4.79 26.46 0.58
CA SER A 278 5.39 26.51 -0.75
C SER A 278 4.39 26.92 -1.82
N ARG A 279 3.15 26.41 -1.75
CA ARG A 279 2.06 26.78 -2.66
C ARG A 279 1.68 28.23 -2.50
N THR A 280 1.48 28.68 -1.26
CA THR A 280 1.16 30.09 -0.95
C THR A 280 2.25 31.02 -1.45
N TYR A 281 3.53 30.73 -1.15
CA TYR A 281 4.67 31.49 -1.63
C TYR A 281 4.69 31.57 -3.17
N SER A 282 4.44 30.46 -3.83
CA SER A 282 4.42 30.40 -5.27
C SER A 282 3.30 31.24 -5.90
N TYR A 283 2.12 31.29 -5.27
CA TYR A 283 0.96 32.04 -5.78
C TYR A 283 1.01 33.53 -5.46
N LEU A 284 1.74 33.94 -4.41
CA LEU A 284 1.86 35.32 -3.94
C LEU A 284 3.16 36.00 -4.32
N ASN A 285 4.06 35.31 -5.02
CA ASN A 285 5.42 35.78 -5.23
C ASN A 285 5.51 37.22 -5.79
N ASP A 286 4.54 37.64 -6.62
CA ASP A 286 4.44 38.99 -7.19
C ASP A 286 4.07 40.06 -6.16
N LEU A 287 3.44 39.72 -5.03
CA LEU A 287 3.07 40.64 -3.96
C LEU A 287 4.15 40.74 -2.88
N LEU A 288 5.06 39.81 -2.78
CA LEU A 288 6.08 39.82 -1.74
C LEU A 288 7.21 40.79 -2.05
N THR A 289 7.62 41.56 -1.05
CA THR A 289 8.86 42.34 -1.09
C THR A 289 10.09 41.39 -1.08
N GLU A 290 11.26 41.94 -1.45
CA GLU A 290 12.49 41.12 -1.41
C GLU A 290 12.83 40.67 0.02
N ALA A 291 12.59 41.49 1.02
CA ALA A 291 12.81 41.13 2.42
C ALA A 291 11.91 39.95 2.87
N GLU A 292 10.65 39.94 2.41
CA GLU A 292 9.71 38.88 2.72
C GLU A 292 10.06 37.57 1.96
N ARG A 293 10.45 37.68 0.70
CA ARG A 293 10.98 36.50 -0.06
C ARG A 293 12.21 35.93 0.62
N GLU A 294 13.12 36.77 1.08
CA GLU A 294 14.31 36.32 1.82
C GLU A 294 13.93 35.65 3.13
N LYS A 295 12.98 36.17 3.89
CA LYS A 295 12.48 35.52 5.13
C LYS A 295 11.88 34.12 4.80
N CYS A 296 11.07 34.01 3.77
CA CYS A 296 10.51 32.74 3.32
C CYS A 296 11.61 31.75 2.92
N ARG A 297 12.64 32.20 2.18
CA ARG A 297 13.79 31.35 1.81
C ARG A 297 14.53 30.83 3.02
N GLN A 298 14.81 31.67 4.02
CA GLN A 298 15.51 31.29 5.25
C GLN A 298 14.76 30.20 6.00
N VAL A 299 13.47 30.40 6.24
CA VAL A 299 12.63 29.42 6.94
C VAL A 299 12.55 28.10 6.19
N MET A 300 12.30 28.15 4.88
CA MET A 300 12.16 26.94 4.06
C MET A 300 13.47 26.22 3.80
N THR A 301 14.61 26.93 3.86
CA THR A 301 15.93 26.30 3.84
C THR A 301 16.12 25.38 5.06
N ILE A 302 15.78 25.88 6.27
CA ILE A 302 15.91 25.07 7.50
C ILE A 302 14.99 23.87 7.45
N ARG A 303 13.71 24.06 7.11
CA ARG A 303 12.70 23.00 7.04
C ARG A 303 13.00 21.97 5.95
N GLY A 304 13.40 22.42 4.77
CA GLY A 304 13.78 21.52 3.66
C GLY A 304 15.00 20.67 4.00
N ARG A 305 16.03 21.25 4.61
CA ARG A 305 17.21 20.51 5.09
C ARG A 305 16.86 19.48 6.15
N GLU A 306 15.94 19.80 7.08
CA GLU A 306 15.48 18.84 8.08
C GLU A 306 14.76 17.65 7.45
N MET A 307 13.87 17.90 6.48
CA MET A 307 13.18 16.85 5.74
C MET A 307 14.15 16.01 4.90
N ASP A 308 15.06 16.63 4.16
CA ASP A 308 16.06 15.96 3.34
C ASP A 308 16.98 15.06 4.18
N ALA A 309 17.50 15.57 5.29
CA ALA A 309 18.35 14.81 6.21
C ALA A 309 17.63 13.59 6.81
N HIS A 310 16.31 13.66 6.97
CA HIS A 310 15.49 12.53 7.43
C HIS A 310 15.25 11.49 6.33
N LEU A 311 14.98 11.94 5.11
CA LEU A 311 14.55 11.08 4.01
C LEU A 311 15.73 10.46 3.24
N ASN A 312 16.72 11.26 2.90
CA ASN A 312 17.83 10.88 2.02
C ASN A 312 19.09 10.46 2.83
N PRO A 313 19.80 9.42 2.46
CA PRO A 313 19.56 8.45 1.36
C PRO A 313 18.71 7.25 1.77
N ARG A 314 18.27 7.21 3.02
CA ARG A 314 17.59 6.04 3.62
C ARG A 314 16.38 5.60 2.83
N PHE A 315 15.55 6.53 2.37
CA PHE A 315 14.28 6.25 1.75
C PHE A 315 14.39 5.47 0.43
N LEU A 316 15.48 5.64 -0.31
CA LEU A 316 15.68 4.93 -1.59
C LEU A 316 15.97 3.43 -1.42
N TRP A 317 16.27 2.96 -0.21
CA TRP A 317 16.49 1.55 0.08
C TRP A 317 15.54 1.00 1.15
N ARG A 318 15.06 1.84 2.06
CA ARG A 318 14.13 1.49 3.15
C ARG A 318 12.90 2.40 3.14
N PRO A 319 12.06 2.31 2.08
CA PRO A 319 10.98 3.26 1.89
C PRO A 319 9.76 3.04 2.79
N TYR A 320 9.70 1.93 3.53
CA TYR A 320 8.51 1.50 4.27
C TYR A 320 8.28 2.21 5.61
N GLY A 321 8.69 3.47 5.73
CA GLY A 321 8.33 4.32 6.88
C GLY A 321 6.90 4.82 6.75
N SER A 322 6.10 4.73 7.82
CA SER A 322 4.66 5.08 7.78
C SER A 322 4.40 6.51 7.30
N HIS A 323 5.17 7.48 7.77
CA HIS A 323 5.02 8.89 7.40
C HIS A 323 5.97 9.29 6.26
N ASP A 324 7.14 8.68 6.16
CA ASP A 324 8.14 8.96 5.13
C ASP A 324 7.60 8.71 3.72
N THR A 325 6.71 7.71 3.55
CA THR A 325 6.10 7.35 2.26
C THR A 325 5.30 8.48 1.61
N ARG A 326 4.98 9.53 2.33
CA ARG A 326 4.26 10.71 1.82
C ARG A 326 5.02 12.02 2.00
N SER A 327 6.19 12.01 2.64
CA SER A 327 6.96 13.24 2.90
C SER A 327 7.86 13.64 1.73
N TRP A 328 8.32 12.66 0.96
CA TRP A 328 9.28 12.88 -0.11
C TRP A 328 8.76 13.83 -1.21
N HIS A 329 7.48 13.73 -1.59
CA HIS A 329 6.93 14.62 -2.62
C HIS A 329 6.65 16.02 -2.08
N PHE A 330 6.43 16.19 -0.77
CA PHE A 330 6.33 17.52 -0.16
C PHE A 330 7.68 18.23 -0.18
N LEU A 331 8.78 17.50 0.06
CA LEU A 331 10.13 18.04 -0.16
C LEU A 331 10.34 18.44 -1.62
N GLY A 332 9.81 17.65 -2.56
CA GLY A 332 9.80 18.00 -3.98
C GLY A 332 9.03 19.29 -4.28
N GLU A 333 7.86 19.52 -3.65
CA GLU A 333 7.12 20.78 -3.78
C GLU A 333 7.92 21.97 -3.25
N VAL A 334 8.59 21.84 -2.12
CA VAL A 334 9.52 22.85 -1.60
C VAL A 334 10.62 23.15 -2.62
N GLY A 335 11.24 22.09 -3.16
CA GLY A 335 12.30 22.23 -4.16
C GLY A 335 11.83 22.96 -5.42
N ILE A 336 10.62 22.71 -5.92
CA ILE A 336 10.05 23.38 -7.08
C ILE A 336 9.75 24.85 -6.77
N ALA A 337 9.11 25.11 -5.64
CA ALA A 337 8.75 26.48 -5.25
C ALA A 337 9.99 27.38 -5.09
N PHE A 338 11.06 26.85 -4.52
CA PHE A 338 12.28 27.61 -4.22
C PHE A 338 13.45 27.27 -5.14
N LEU A 339 13.20 26.72 -6.32
CA LEU A 339 14.22 26.40 -7.31
C LEU A 339 15.00 27.66 -7.72
N ASN A 340 16.32 27.61 -7.72
CA ASN A 340 17.25 28.73 -7.92
C ASN A 340 17.20 29.81 -6.83
N GLU A 341 16.47 29.61 -5.76
CA GLU A 341 16.38 30.51 -4.63
C GLU A 341 17.01 29.92 -3.36
N ILE A 342 16.90 28.59 -3.19
CA ILE A 342 17.60 27.80 -2.18
C ILE A 342 18.61 26.91 -2.88
N PRO A 343 19.89 26.88 -2.47
CA PRO A 343 20.95 26.13 -3.16
C PRO A 343 20.64 24.65 -3.32
N GLU A 344 20.03 24.01 -2.31
CA GLU A 344 19.71 22.59 -2.31
C GLU A 344 18.38 22.23 -3.00
N ALA A 345 17.58 23.19 -3.40
CA ALA A 345 16.25 23.00 -3.97
C ALA A 345 16.26 22.06 -5.20
N ALA A 346 17.26 22.21 -6.04
CA ALA A 346 17.44 21.35 -7.23
C ALA A 346 17.65 19.87 -6.84
N ASP A 347 18.38 19.61 -5.76
CA ASP A 347 18.61 18.25 -5.26
C ASP A 347 17.34 17.65 -4.65
N TRP A 348 16.54 18.45 -3.97
CA TRP A 348 15.23 18.02 -3.41
C TRP A 348 14.23 17.64 -4.51
N VAL A 349 14.19 18.42 -5.60
CA VAL A 349 13.38 18.06 -6.78
C VAL A 349 13.86 16.74 -7.37
N TRP A 350 15.17 16.62 -7.59
CA TRP A 350 15.78 15.42 -8.18
C TRP A 350 15.59 14.19 -7.31
N PHE A 351 15.72 14.32 -5.97
CA PHE A 351 15.39 13.26 -5.02
C PHE A 351 13.94 12.79 -5.16
N ALA A 352 12.99 13.71 -5.12
CA ALA A 352 11.55 13.38 -5.21
C ALA A 352 11.20 12.70 -6.55
N ALA A 353 11.78 13.18 -7.65
CA ALA A 353 11.60 12.57 -8.97
C ALA A 353 12.15 11.13 -9.02
N ASN A 354 13.32 10.88 -8.42
CA ASN A 354 13.90 9.54 -8.32
C ASN A 354 13.11 8.61 -7.41
N VAL A 355 12.58 9.11 -6.28
CA VAL A 355 11.66 8.32 -5.45
C VAL A 355 10.45 7.88 -6.26
N PHE A 356 9.81 8.81 -6.98
CA PHE A 356 8.66 8.48 -7.80
C PHE A 356 8.98 7.45 -8.87
N ALA A 357 10.06 7.65 -9.62
CA ALA A 357 10.42 6.76 -10.71
C ALA A 357 10.82 5.35 -10.24
N ASN A 358 11.55 5.23 -9.12
CA ASN A 358 12.23 4.00 -8.73
C ASN A 358 11.60 3.27 -7.52
N THR A 359 10.97 3.98 -6.58
CA THR A 359 10.47 3.36 -5.34
C THR A 359 8.97 3.54 -5.08
N TYR A 360 8.26 4.28 -5.90
CA TYR A 360 6.81 4.39 -5.80
C TYR A 360 6.11 3.38 -6.72
N PRO A 361 5.01 2.75 -6.34
CA PRO A 361 4.29 2.84 -5.05
C PRO A 361 4.89 1.93 -3.96
N VAL A 362 4.98 2.41 -2.72
CA VAL A 362 5.63 1.68 -1.62
C VAL A 362 4.73 0.66 -0.93
N TRP A 363 3.49 1.03 -0.60
CA TRP A 363 2.50 0.16 0.07
C TRP A 363 1.54 -0.51 -0.91
N SER A 364 1.97 -0.64 -2.14
CA SER A 364 1.22 -1.18 -3.26
C SER A 364 2.16 -1.91 -4.22
N ASP A 365 1.64 -2.29 -5.37
CA ASP A 365 2.41 -2.80 -6.48
C ASP A 365 1.71 -2.39 -7.78
N ASP A 366 2.31 -2.69 -8.92
CA ASP A 366 1.76 -2.39 -10.25
C ASP A 366 0.42 -3.10 -10.53
N ASP A 367 0.01 -4.07 -9.69
CA ASP A 367 -1.32 -4.71 -9.74
C ASP A 367 -2.46 -3.83 -9.18
N GLY A 368 -2.11 -2.70 -8.53
CA GLY A 368 -3.04 -1.73 -7.97
C GLY A 368 -3.52 -2.05 -6.56
N GLY A 369 -3.09 -3.14 -5.94
CA GLY A 369 -3.42 -3.50 -4.57
C GLY A 369 -2.90 -2.48 -3.55
N TRP A 370 -3.45 -2.48 -2.33
CA TRP A 370 -3.03 -1.59 -1.26
C TRP A 370 -2.92 -2.32 0.09
N HIS A 371 -1.77 -2.23 0.74
CA HIS A 371 -1.47 -3.01 1.94
C HIS A 371 -2.21 -2.55 3.20
N GLN A 372 -2.45 -1.26 3.35
CA GLN A 372 -2.86 -0.63 4.61
C GLN A 372 -4.38 -0.49 4.78
N GLY A 373 -5.17 -1.00 3.83
CA GLY A 373 -6.63 -0.96 3.84
C GLY A 373 -7.25 0.31 3.24
N MET A 374 -8.57 0.28 3.04
CA MET A 374 -9.32 1.29 2.28
C MET A 374 -9.22 2.70 2.84
N GLY A 375 -9.15 2.87 4.15
CA GLY A 375 -9.02 4.19 4.78
C GLY A 375 -7.71 4.89 4.40
N TYR A 376 -6.61 4.15 4.39
CA TYR A 376 -5.30 4.67 4.01
C TYR A 376 -5.10 4.70 2.49
N TRP A 377 -5.72 3.79 1.73
CA TRP A 377 -5.77 3.88 0.27
C TRP A 377 -6.18 5.30 -0.16
N ARG A 378 -7.32 5.77 0.30
CA ARG A 378 -7.80 7.11 -0.02
C ARG A 378 -6.84 8.21 0.41
N SER A 379 -6.46 8.22 1.70
CA SER A 379 -5.75 9.35 2.28
C SER A 379 -4.34 9.53 1.74
N TYR A 380 -3.70 8.45 1.29
CA TYR A 380 -2.36 8.50 0.70
C TYR A 380 -2.43 8.77 -0.80
N ILE A 381 -3.28 8.06 -1.51
CA ILE A 381 -3.36 8.12 -2.97
C ILE A 381 -3.82 9.49 -3.44
N GLN A 382 -4.76 10.14 -2.75
CA GLN A 382 -5.16 11.50 -3.10
C GLN A 382 -3.97 12.48 -3.12
N ARG A 383 -3.05 12.37 -2.18
CA ARG A 383 -1.86 13.24 -2.15
C ARG A 383 -0.85 12.88 -3.24
N PHE A 384 -0.74 11.61 -3.58
CA PHE A 384 0.11 11.20 -4.71
C PHE A 384 -0.43 11.70 -6.05
N THR A 385 -1.74 11.85 -6.19
CA THR A 385 -2.30 12.50 -7.40
C THR A 385 -1.92 13.97 -7.50
N TRP A 386 -1.73 14.69 -6.37
CA TRP A 386 -1.21 16.06 -6.38
C TRP A 386 0.22 16.11 -6.94
N TRP A 387 1.06 15.18 -6.53
CA TRP A 387 2.41 15.08 -7.07
C TRP A 387 2.40 14.73 -8.57
N ALA A 388 1.49 13.86 -8.98
CA ALA A 388 1.31 13.52 -10.40
C ALA A 388 0.91 14.74 -11.23
N ASP A 389 -0.02 15.58 -10.74
CA ASP A 389 -0.38 16.84 -11.38
C ASP A 389 0.82 17.80 -11.46
N ILE A 390 1.58 17.93 -10.37
CA ILE A 390 2.77 18.79 -10.33
C ILE A 390 3.84 18.28 -11.30
N MET A 391 4.10 16.98 -11.38
CA MET A 391 5.05 16.44 -12.36
C MET A 391 4.63 16.75 -13.79
N ARG A 392 3.35 16.61 -14.10
CA ARG A 392 2.81 16.97 -15.42
C ARG A 392 2.97 18.45 -15.71
N GLU A 393 2.54 19.31 -14.80
CA GLU A 393 2.53 20.75 -15.01
C GLU A 393 3.93 21.37 -14.90
N ALA A 394 4.69 21.07 -13.87
CA ALA A 394 6.01 21.70 -13.68
C ALA A 394 7.12 21.06 -14.50
N MET A 395 7.10 19.72 -14.64
CA MET A 395 8.22 18.96 -15.21
C MET A 395 7.92 18.37 -16.61
N GLY A 396 6.67 18.45 -17.08
CA GLY A 396 6.27 17.84 -18.36
C GLY A 396 6.44 16.32 -18.40
N VAL A 397 6.24 15.65 -17.23
CA VAL A 397 6.27 14.20 -17.08
C VAL A 397 4.88 13.73 -16.66
N ASP A 398 4.22 12.94 -17.50
CA ASP A 398 2.92 12.39 -17.13
C ASP A 398 3.08 11.21 -16.17
N ALA A 399 2.95 11.50 -14.89
CA ALA A 399 3.09 10.50 -13.84
C ALA A 399 1.95 9.46 -13.83
N PHE A 400 0.80 9.76 -14.45
CA PHE A 400 -0.31 8.82 -14.56
C PHE A 400 -0.06 7.68 -15.55
N ASP A 401 0.98 7.78 -16.39
CA ASP A 401 1.43 6.69 -17.26
C ASP A 401 2.08 5.53 -16.49
N LYS A 402 2.34 5.69 -15.19
CA LYS A 402 2.84 4.58 -14.37
C LYS A 402 1.79 3.46 -14.27
N PRO A 403 2.14 2.18 -14.50
CA PRO A 403 1.20 1.04 -14.53
C PRO A 403 0.26 0.96 -13.33
N TYR A 404 0.76 1.32 -12.18
CA TYR A 404 -0.02 1.41 -10.95
C TYR A 404 -1.32 2.23 -11.12
N PHE A 405 -1.26 3.40 -11.75
CA PHE A 405 -2.44 4.26 -11.91
C PHE A 405 -3.48 3.71 -12.88
N SER A 406 -3.09 2.82 -13.80
CA SER A 406 -4.03 2.11 -14.68
C SER A 406 -4.72 0.93 -14.01
N LYS A 407 -4.31 0.55 -12.79
CA LYS A 407 -4.85 -0.61 -12.06
C LYS A 407 -5.37 -0.29 -10.66
N VAL A 408 -5.03 0.89 -10.11
CA VAL A 408 -5.32 1.30 -8.74
C VAL A 408 -6.82 1.28 -8.37
N GLY A 409 -7.71 1.56 -9.30
CA GLY A 409 -9.16 1.58 -9.09
C GLY A 409 -9.79 0.19 -8.94
N TYR A 410 -9.10 -0.87 -9.34
CA TYR A 410 -9.62 -2.23 -9.12
C TYR A 410 -9.62 -2.62 -7.64
N TYR A 411 -8.70 -2.11 -6.84
CA TYR A 411 -8.65 -2.43 -5.41
C TYR A 411 -9.96 -2.06 -4.69
N PRO A 412 -10.44 -0.80 -4.69
CA PRO A 412 -11.73 -0.49 -4.10
C PRO A 412 -12.91 -1.18 -4.78
N MET A 413 -12.88 -1.36 -6.10
CA MET A 413 -13.98 -1.97 -6.84
C MET A 413 -14.20 -3.44 -6.45
N TYR A 414 -13.15 -4.21 -6.21
CA TYR A 414 -13.25 -5.63 -5.84
C TYR A 414 -13.44 -5.84 -4.34
N LEU A 415 -12.91 -4.95 -3.48
CA LEU A 415 -13.05 -5.05 -2.03
C LEU A 415 -14.30 -4.35 -1.48
N GLN A 416 -14.93 -3.50 -2.25
CA GLN A 416 -16.14 -2.78 -1.87
C GLN A 416 -17.11 -2.65 -3.05
N PRO A 417 -17.66 -3.75 -3.58
CA PRO A 417 -18.76 -3.66 -4.52
C PRO A 417 -19.86 -2.73 -4.00
N PRO A 418 -20.63 -2.05 -4.88
CA PRO A 418 -21.67 -1.11 -4.44
C PRO A 418 -22.61 -1.72 -3.41
N GLY A 419 -22.79 -1.03 -2.27
CA GLY A 419 -23.61 -1.49 -1.15
C GLY A 419 -22.86 -2.30 -0.09
N THR A 420 -21.58 -2.65 -0.28
CA THR A 420 -20.77 -3.33 0.74
C THR A 420 -20.62 -2.48 2.00
N ARG A 421 -20.85 -3.09 3.18
CA ARG A 421 -20.73 -2.47 4.50
C ARG A 421 -19.40 -2.73 5.19
N GLY A 422 -18.45 -3.32 4.53
CA GLY A 422 -17.13 -3.66 5.06
C GLY A 422 -16.00 -3.10 4.21
N GLY A 423 -14.79 -3.01 4.75
CA GLY A 423 -13.64 -2.42 4.08
C GLY A 423 -12.38 -3.27 4.03
N GLY A 424 -12.49 -4.56 4.26
CA GLY A 424 -11.35 -5.48 4.22
C GLY A 424 -10.42 -5.33 5.42
N PHE A 425 -9.15 -5.71 5.21
CA PHE A 425 -8.09 -5.60 6.21
C PHE A 425 -7.48 -4.20 6.26
N GLY A 426 -6.70 -3.93 7.30
CA GLY A 426 -5.97 -2.69 7.51
C GLY A 426 -6.64 -1.73 8.48
N ASP A 427 -5.94 -0.66 8.84
CA ASP A 427 -6.42 0.33 9.81
C ASP A 427 -7.44 1.29 9.17
N LEU A 428 -8.29 1.93 9.99
CA LEU A 428 -9.33 2.84 9.51
C LEU A 428 -10.22 2.23 8.42
N THR A 429 -10.66 1.01 8.60
CA THR A 429 -11.56 0.34 7.66
C THR A 429 -12.84 1.14 7.47
N ALA A 430 -13.13 1.53 6.24
CA ALA A 430 -14.36 2.22 5.89
C ALA A 430 -15.53 1.23 5.87
N HIS A 431 -16.66 1.61 6.44
CA HIS A 431 -17.88 0.81 6.37
C HIS A 431 -18.68 1.03 5.09
N LEU A 432 -18.52 2.20 4.47
CA LEU A 432 -19.16 2.58 3.21
C LEU A 432 -18.17 3.36 2.33
N VAL A 433 -18.40 3.33 1.03
CA VAL A 433 -17.62 4.15 0.10
C VAL A 433 -17.93 5.62 0.34
N SER A 434 -16.93 6.39 0.74
CA SER A 434 -17.10 7.83 1.01
C SER A 434 -17.15 8.65 -0.27
N ALA A 435 -17.72 9.85 -0.19
CA ALA A 435 -17.70 10.82 -1.29
C ALA A 435 -16.26 11.11 -1.79
N GLN A 436 -15.29 11.16 -0.86
CA GLN A 436 -13.88 11.39 -1.21
C GLN A 436 -13.28 10.21 -1.96
N ASN A 437 -13.64 8.96 -1.63
CA ASN A 437 -13.22 7.80 -2.41
C ASN A 437 -13.74 7.89 -3.85
N ARG A 438 -15.00 8.33 -4.02
CA ARG A 438 -15.61 8.51 -5.34
C ARG A 438 -14.89 9.56 -6.17
N GLY A 439 -14.51 10.70 -5.58
CA GLY A 439 -13.74 11.76 -6.25
C GLY A 439 -12.39 11.27 -6.77
N VAL A 440 -11.67 10.52 -5.94
CA VAL A 440 -10.38 9.91 -6.35
C VAL A 440 -10.59 8.85 -7.43
N MET A 441 -11.65 8.04 -7.32
CA MET A 441 -11.99 7.05 -8.34
C MET A 441 -12.39 7.69 -9.68
N ALA A 442 -13.12 8.81 -9.64
CA ALA A 442 -13.48 9.56 -10.85
C ALA A 442 -12.24 10.09 -11.58
N LEU A 443 -11.26 10.62 -10.83
CA LEU A 443 -9.98 11.02 -11.39
C LEU A 443 -9.28 9.84 -12.10
N PHE A 444 -9.21 8.69 -11.44
CA PHE A 444 -8.56 7.52 -12.05
C PHE A 444 -9.34 6.96 -13.24
N ALA A 445 -10.66 6.96 -13.17
CA ALA A 445 -11.50 6.57 -14.32
C ALA A 445 -11.19 7.44 -15.54
N ALA A 446 -11.10 8.75 -15.35
CA ALA A 446 -10.77 9.70 -16.40
C ALA A 446 -9.34 9.55 -16.93
N GLN A 447 -8.34 9.47 -16.04
CA GLN A 447 -6.93 9.36 -16.40
C GLN A 447 -6.62 8.04 -17.13
N ALA A 448 -7.13 6.92 -16.62
CA ALA A 448 -6.96 5.60 -17.22
C ALA A 448 -7.98 5.30 -18.33
N ARG A 449 -8.91 6.21 -18.60
CA ARG A 449 -10.06 5.99 -19.51
C ARG A 449 -10.78 4.68 -19.23
N ASN A 450 -10.97 4.36 -17.93
CA ASN A 450 -11.50 3.07 -17.50
C ASN A 450 -13.03 3.13 -17.31
N PRO A 451 -13.81 2.46 -18.18
CA PRO A 451 -15.28 2.52 -18.15
C PRO A 451 -15.88 1.82 -16.93
N TYR A 452 -15.22 0.80 -16.38
CA TYR A 452 -15.70 0.07 -15.20
C TYR A 452 -15.57 0.92 -13.93
N TRP A 453 -14.49 1.70 -13.81
CA TRP A 453 -14.30 2.61 -12.69
C TRP A 453 -15.27 3.79 -12.77
N GLN A 454 -15.58 4.25 -13.98
CA GLN A 454 -16.62 5.26 -14.20
C GLN A 454 -17.99 4.73 -13.74
N TRP A 455 -18.35 3.51 -14.18
CA TRP A 455 -19.55 2.86 -13.70
C TRP A 455 -19.58 2.71 -12.17
N TYR A 456 -18.47 2.28 -11.56
CA TYR A 456 -18.38 2.13 -10.12
C TYR A 456 -18.65 3.45 -9.38
N VAL A 457 -18.15 4.57 -9.89
CA VAL A 457 -18.42 5.90 -9.35
C VAL A 457 -19.90 6.25 -9.44
N GLU A 458 -20.52 6.05 -10.60
CA GLU A 458 -21.94 6.35 -10.86
C GLU A 458 -22.87 5.46 -10.03
N ALA A 459 -22.54 4.20 -9.83
CA ALA A 459 -23.28 3.27 -8.97
C ALA A 459 -23.38 3.71 -7.51
N HIS A 460 -22.49 4.59 -7.07
CA HIS A 460 -22.51 5.17 -5.73
C HIS A 460 -23.19 6.56 -5.66
N GLY A 461 -23.83 7.02 -6.72
CA GLY A 461 -24.58 8.28 -6.80
C GLY A 461 -23.77 9.46 -7.36
N GLU A 462 -24.26 10.68 -7.16
CA GLU A 462 -23.66 11.89 -7.73
C GLU A 462 -22.17 12.01 -7.43
N LEU A 463 -21.41 12.40 -8.45
CA LEU A 463 -20.00 12.69 -8.35
C LEU A 463 -19.76 13.93 -7.50
N PRO A 464 -19.03 13.82 -6.39
CA PRO A 464 -18.61 15.02 -5.69
C PRO A 464 -17.60 15.78 -6.55
N SER A 465 -17.85 17.05 -6.77
CA SER A 465 -16.84 17.98 -7.30
C SER A 465 -15.63 18.02 -6.36
N GLU A 466 -14.43 17.90 -6.89
CA GLU A 466 -13.24 18.14 -6.06
C GLU A 466 -13.19 19.63 -5.66
N PRO A 467 -13.16 19.95 -4.36
CA PRO A 467 -13.20 21.33 -3.91
C PRO A 467 -11.84 22.03 -4.01
N GLY A 468 -11.85 23.34 -3.87
CA GLY A 468 -10.66 24.16 -3.75
C GLY A 468 -9.89 24.33 -5.06
N TYR A 469 -8.69 24.92 -4.96
CA TYR A 469 -7.88 25.27 -6.12
C TYR A 469 -7.41 24.04 -6.93
N ILE A 470 -7.20 22.90 -6.30
CA ILE A 470 -6.85 21.66 -7.02
C ILE A 470 -8.03 21.21 -7.90
N GLY A 471 -9.25 21.25 -7.36
CA GLY A 471 -10.46 20.97 -8.14
C GLY A 471 -10.68 21.96 -9.27
N PHE A 472 -10.33 23.24 -9.07
CA PHE A 472 -10.36 24.23 -10.15
C PHE A 472 -9.34 23.93 -11.26
N VAL A 473 -8.09 23.63 -10.88
CA VAL A 473 -7.02 23.32 -11.86
C VAL A 473 -7.34 22.08 -12.68
N ARG A 474 -7.83 21.02 -12.05
CA ARG A 474 -8.26 19.79 -12.74
C ARG A 474 -9.46 20.02 -13.66
N GLY A 475 -10.33 20.95 -13.29
CA GLY A 475 -11.49 21.31 -14.07
C GLY A 475 -12.49 20.16 -14.24
N ALA A 476 -13.17 20.15 -15.39
CA ALA A 476 -13.99 19.01 -15.79
C ALA A 476 -13.08 17.86 -16.23
N LEU A 477 -13.25 16.72 -15.59
CA LEU A 477 -12.54 15.51 -16.01
C LEU A 477 -13.01 15.07 -17.39
N PRO A 478 -12.12 14.48 -18.23
CA PRO A 478 -12.51 13.90 -19.50
C PRO A 478 -13.67 12.90 -19.31
N PRO A 479 -14.73 12.97 -20.11
CA PRO A 479 -15.84 12.05 -19.98
C PRO A 479 -15.41 10.64 -20.36
N VAL A 480 -15.89 9.66 -19.59
CA VAL A 480 -15.72 8.24 -19.86
C VAL A 480 -17.11 7.60 -19.86
N GLU A 481 -17.42 6.85 -20.89
CA GLU A 481 -18.67 6.10 -20.96
C GLU A 481 -18.63 4.95 -19.97
N ALA A 482 -19.60 4.90 -19.06
CA ALA A 482 -19.66 3.90 -18.01
C ALA A 482 -20.03 2.52 -18.58
N LYS A 483 -19.32 1.48 -18.12
CA LYS A 483 -19.61 0.09 -18.48
C LYS A 483 -19.75 -0.77 -17.24
N ARG A 484 -20.84 -1.53 -17.13
CA ARG A 484 -21.05 -2.50 -16.04
C ARG A 484 -19.98 -3.61 -16.09
N PRO A 485 -19.53 -4.12 -14.94
CA PRO A 485 -18.44 -5.09 -14.87
C PRO A 485 -18.87 -6.55 -15.16
N ALA A 486 -19.97 -6.76 -15.86
CA ALA A 486 -20.53 -8.08 -16.11
C ALA A 486 -19.61 -9.04 -16.91
N ASP A 487 -18.65 -8.50 -17.64
CA ASP A 487 -17.64 -9.24 -18.42
C ASP A 487 -16.29 -9.37 -17.72
N LEU A 488 -16.15 -8.79 -16.53
CA LEU A 488 -14.94 -8.98 -15.72
C LEU A 488 -15.04 -10.27 -14.90
N PRO A 489 -13.90 -10.94 -14.61
CA PRO A 489 -13.86 -11.94 -13.55
C PRO A 489 -14.40 -11.33 -12.25
N THR A 490 -15.27 -12.05 -11.55
CA THR A 490 -15.86 -11.52 -10.32
C THR A 490 -14.85 -11.43 -9.17
N SER A 491 -13.75 -12.17 -9.25
CA SER A 491 -12.74 -12.24 -8.22
C SER A 491 -11.37 -11.79 -8.71
N ARG A 492 -10.55 -11.24 -7.81
CA ARG A 492 -9.23 -10.70 -8.14
C ARG A 492 -8.22 -10.91 -7.02
N CYS A 493 -6.99 -11.21 -7.43
CA CYS A 493 -5.84 -11.29 -6.55
C CYS A 493 -4.90 -10.10 -6.79
N PHE A 494 -4.48 -9.45 -5.71
CA PHE A 494 -3.46 -8.41 -5.64
C PHE A 494 -2.21 -9.02 -5.00
N ARG A 495 -1.38 -9.69 -5.82
CA ARG A 495 -0.23 -10.47 -5.35
C ARG A 495 0.81 -9.59 -4.65
N GLY A 496 1.09 -8.40 -5.17
CA GLY A 496 2.07 -7.48 -4.60
C GLY A 496 1.77 -7.05 -3.17
N THR A 497 0.49 -7.06 -2.78
CA THR A 497 0.07 -6.77 -1.40
C THR A 497 -0.47 -8.00 -0.67
N GLY A 498 -0.56 -9.15 -1.35
CA GLY A 498 -1.01 -10.40 -0.78
C GLY A 498 -2.46 -10.36 -0.32
N GLN A 499 -3.36 -9.85 -1.15
CA GLN A 499 -4.79 -9.84 -0.86
C GLN A 499 -5.57 -10.41 -2.04
N ALA A 500 -6.62 -11.18 -1.76
CA ALA A 500 -7.56 -11.66 -2.76
C ALA A 500 -8.99 -11.34 -2.32
N ALA A 501 -9.81 -10.89 -3.26
CA ALA A 501 -11.25 -10.71 -3.10
C ALA A 501 -11.95 -11.72 -4.02
N LEU A 502 -12.67 -12.65 -3.42
CA LEU A 502 -13.47 -13.66 -4.10
C LEU A 502 -14.93 -13.21 -4.03
N ASN A 503 -15.54 -12.97 -5.16
CA ASN A 503 -16.90 -12.42 -5.25
C ASN A 503 -17.78 -13.25 -6.16
N THR A 504 -19.06 -13.20 -5.90
CA THR A 504 -20.10 -13.72 -6.82
C THR A 504 -20.70 -12.62 -7.69
N ASN A 505 -20.66 -11.37 -7.22
CA ASN A 505 -21.27 -10.24 -7.92
C ASN A 505 -20.52 -8.93 -7.59
N LEU A 506 -20.06 -8.21 -8.61
CA LEU A 506 -19.38 -6.92 -8.46
C LEU A 506 -20.32 -5.72 -8.53
N GLU A 507 -21.59 -5.93 -8.88
CA GLU A 507 -22.51 -4.83 -9.18
C GLU A 507 -23.39 -4.43 -7.99
N ASP A 508 -23.69 -5.38 -7.11
CA ASP A 508 -24.56 -5.14 -5.97
C ASP A 508 -24.23 -6.10 -4.82
N ALA A 509 -23.74 -5.56 -3.74
CA ALA A 509 -23.39 -6.33 -2.55
C ALA A 509 -24.57 -7.11 -1.96
N ARG A 510 -25.84 -6.66 -2.17
CA ARG A 510 -27.03 -7.40 -1.74
C ARG A 510 -27.25 -8.73 -2.46
N ASN A 511 -26.55 -8.93 -3.56
CA ASN A 511 -26.53 -10.15 -4.36
C ASN A 511 -25.14 -10.77 -4.43
N ASN A 512 -24.23 -10.34 -3.56
CA ASN A 512 -22.85 -10.81 -3.52
C ASN A 512 -22.61 -11.67 -2.28
N VAL A 513 -21.78 -12.69 -2.44
CA VAL A 513 -21.02 -13.35 -1.39
C VAL A 513 -19.56 -13.05 -1.64
N GLU A 514 -18.91 -12.46 -0.66
CA GLU A 514 -17.54 -11.96 -0.74
C GLU A 514 -16.65 -12.61 0.33
N VAL A 515 -15.56 -13.22 -0.09
CA VAL A 515 -14.47 -13.65 0.79
C VAL A 515 -13.26 -12.80 0.51
N ILE A 516 -12.75 -12.13 1.55
CA ILE A 516 -11.50 -11.40 1.47
C ILE A 516 -10.42 -12.23 2.18
N PHE A 517 -9.35 -12.57 1.48
CA PHE A 517 -8.22 -13.31 2.01
C PHE A 517 -6.97 -12.45 2.03
N LYS A 518 -6.11 -12.63 3.04
CA LYS A 518 -4.83 -11.92 3.16
C LYS A 518 -3.69 -12.86 3.52
N SER A 519 -2.62 -12.84 2.73
CA SER A 519 -1.31 -13.43 3.02
C SER A 519 -0.24 -12.57 2.33
N SER A 520 0.31 -11.58 3.06
CA SER A 520 1.03 -10.45 2.48
C SER A 520 2.54 -10.59 2.55
N PRO A 521 3.27 -10.34 1.44
CA PRO A 521 4.72 -10.26 1.42
C PRO A 521 5.28 -9.00 2.07
N LEU A 522 4.42 -8.05 2.44
CA LEU A 522 4.81 -6.79 3.09
C LEU A 522 4.80 -6.87 4.62
N GLY A 523 4.57 -8.05 5.21
CA GLY A 523 4.57 -8.25 6.65
C GLY A 523 3.35 -7.68 7.37
N SER A 524 3.48 -7.46 8.67
CA SER A 524 2.43 -6.92 9.56
C SER A 524 2.70 -5.48 10.00
N HIS A 525 3.79 -4.88 9.55
CA HIS A 525 4.19 -3.56 10.02
C HIS A 525 3.32 -2.42 9.47
N SER A 526 3.47 -1.22 10.05
CA SER A 526 2.64 -0.05 9.77
C SER A 526 1.16 -0.33 10.07
N HIS A 527 0.29 -0.24 9.09
CA HIS A 527 -1.15 -0.50 9.22
C HIS A 527 -1.57 -1.88 8.66
N GLY A 528 -0.61 -2.79 8.50
CA GLY A 528 -0.81 -4.08 7.84
C GLY A 528 -1.45 -5.16 8.73
N TYR A 529 -1.32 -5.08 10.03
CA TYR A 529 -1.84 -6.05 11.01
C TYR A 529 -1.27 -7.48 10.93
N GLU A 530 -1.34 -8.19 12.03
CA GLU A 530 -0.95 -9.58 12.20
C GLU A 530 -2.05 -10.52 11.67
N ALA A 531 -2.29 -10.47 10.37
CA ALA A 531 -3.44 -11.09 9.71
C ALA A 531 -3.04 -11.95 8.49
N GLN A 532 -1.84 -12.55 8.52
CA GLN A 532 -1.45 -13.47 7.46
C GLN A 532 -2.28 -14.74 7.51
N ASN A 533 -2.74 -15.19 6.35
CA ASN A 533 -3.73 -16.27 6.19
C ASN A 533 -5.07 -16.02 6.91
N ALA A 534 -5.43 -14.77 7.19
CA ALA A 534 -6.76 -14.44 7.68
C ALA A 534 -7.76 -14.26 6.53
N PHE A 535 -9.04 -14.45 6.85
CA PHE A 535 -10.13 -14.23 5.91
C PHE A 535 -11.28 -13.44 6.55
N LEU A 536 -12.11 -12.82 5.72
CA LEU A 536 -13.38 -12.18 6.09
C LEU A 536 -14.48 -12.72 5.18
N LEU A 537 -15.71 -12.72 5.64
CA LEU A 537 -16.89 -13.11 4.88
C LEU A 537 -17.98 -12.04 5.00
N TYR A 538 -18.38 -11.50 3.86
CA TYR A 538 -19.55 -10.64 3.72
C TYR A 538 -20.52 -11.31 2.76
N ALA A 539 -21.80 -11.19 3.02
CA ALA A 539 -22.79 -11.76 2.13
C ALA A 539 -24.07 -10.92 2.14
N PHE A 540 -24.68 -10.78 0.99
CA PHE A 540 -25.98 -10.10 0.80
C PHE A 540 -26.04 -8.68 1.37
N GLY A 541 -24.89 -7.96 1.30
CA GLY A 541 -24.71 -6.61 1.82
C GLY A 541 -24.31 -6.52 3.29
N GLU A 542 -24.26 -7.65 4.01
CA GLU A 542 -23.99 -7.69 5.45
C GLU A 542 -22.64 -8.30 5.78
N ARG A 543 -22.09 -7.89 6.94
CA ARG A 543 -20.86 -8.46 7.49
C ARG A 543 -21.22 -9.69 8.32
N LEU A 544 -20.66 -10.84 7.98
CA LEU A 544 -20.88 -12.08 8.71
C LEU A 544 -19.66 -12.47 9.55
N LEU A 545 -18.51 -12.64 8.91
CA LEU A 545 -17.27 -12.97 9.61
C LEU A 545 -16.29 -11.82 9.41
N ILE A 546 -15.91 -11.19 10.51
CA ILE A 546 -15.28 -9.88 10.51
C ILE A 546 -13.89 -9.89 11.17
N ARG A 547 -13.19 -8.82 10.97
CA ARG A 547 -12.11 -8.38 11.85
C ARG A 547 -12.74 -7.56 12.98
N THR A 548 -12.32 -7.81 14.20
CA THR A 548 -12.91 -7.18 15.38
C THR A 548 -12.10 -6.04 15.96
N GLY A 549 -12.77 -5.21 16.77
CA GLY A 549 -12.21 -4.03 17.39
C GLY A 549 -12.38 -2.76 16.55
N ARG A 550 -12.42 -1.64 17.23
CA ARG A 550 -12.48 -0.33 16.64
C ARG A 550 -11.32 0.52 17.13
N ARG A 551 -10.61 1.17 16.21
CA ARG A 551 -9.59 2.14 16.57
C ARG A 551 -10.21 3.28 17.36
N ASP A 552 -10.02 3.23 18.68
CA ASP A 552 -10.48 4.25 19.63
C ASP A 552 -9.56 5.47 19.61
N ILE A 553 -8.26 5.25 19.54
CA ILE A 553 -7.23 6.24 19.28
C ILE A 553 -5.94 5.53 18.82
N HIS A 554 -5.14 6.19 18.00
CA HIS A 554 -3.87 5.63 17.53
C HIS A 554 -2.93 5.31 18.70
N GLY A 555 -2.40 4.09 18.73
CA GLY A 555 -1.43 3.63 19.70
C GLY A 555 -2.00 3.34 21.11
N SER A 556 -3.34 3.27 21.30
CA SER A 556 -3.92 2.76 22.54
C SER A 556 -3.59 1.28 22.73
N GLU A 557 -3.78 0.76 23.96
CA GLU A 557 -3.57 -0.66 24.25
C GLU A 557 -4.52 -1.54 23.42
N HIS A 558 -5.80 -1.14 23.27
CA HIS A 558 -6.76 -1.83 22.41
C HIS A 558 -6.31 -1.83 20.95
N HIS A 559 -5.86 -0.67 20.43
CA HIS A 559 -5.37 -0.56 19.05
C HIS A 559 -4.15 -1.48 18.82
N ARG A 560 -3.15 -1.46 19.73
CA ARG A 560 -1.90 -2.22 19.55
C ARG A 560 -2.03 -3.71 19.85
N ARG A 561 -2.77 -4.10 20.91
CA ARG A 561 -2.76 -5.44 21.48
C ARG A 561 -4.03 -6.23 21.23
N TRP A 562 -5.07 -5.58 20.66
CA TRP A 562 -6.25 -6.26 20.14
C TRP A 562 -6.33 -6.12 18.64
N MET A 563 -6.57 -4.92 18.12
CA MET A 563 -6.86 -4.73 16.71
C MET A 563 -5.75 -5.17 15.76
N HIS A 564 -4.49 -4.95 16.13
CA HIS A 564 -3.34 -5.42 15.34
C HIS A 564 -3.06 -6.91 15.50
N HIS A 565 -3.50 -7.52 16.61
CA HIS A 565 -3.14 -8.87 16.97
C HIS A 565 -3.96 -9.93 16.22
N THR A 566 -3.35 -11.08 15.90
CA THR A 566 -3.98 -12.24 15.23
C THR A 566 -5.26 -12.71 15.90
N LYS A 567 -5.41 -12.50 17.22
CA LYS A 567 -6.63 -12.85 17.97
C LYS A 567 -7.87 -12.03 17.62
N SER A 568 -7.72 -10.97 16.79
CA SER A 568 -8.83 -10.12 16.36
C SER A 568 -9.36 -10.48 14.97
N VAL A 569 -8.80 -11.49 14.32
CA VAL A 569 -9.13 -11.88 12.93
C VAL A 569 -9.42 -13.37 12.83
N ASN A 570 -10.15 -13.78 11.78
CA ASN A 570 -10.45 -15.20 11.51
C ASN A 570 -9.17 -15.91 11.02
N CYS A 571 -8.40 -16.38 11.97
CA CYS A 571 -7.08 -16.98 11.74
C CYS A 571 -6.78 -18.04 12.81
N ILE A 572 -5.54 -18.51 12.89
CA ILE A 572 -5.10 -19.49 13.89
C ILE A 572 -4.12 -18.81 14.85
N THR A 573 -4.29 -19.02 16.14
CA THR A 573 -3.28 -18.74 17.18
C THR A 573 -2.66 -20.03 17.67
N VAL A 574 -1.45 -19.97 18.19
CA VAL A 574 -0.65 -21.10 18.64
C VAL A 574 -0.30 -20.90 20.10
N ASN A 575 -0.78 -21.77 21.00
CA ASN A 575 -0.64 -21.63 22.45
C ASN A 575 -1.12 -20.25 22.95
N GLY A 576 -2.21 -19.71 22.38
CA GLY A 576 -2.75 -18.38 22.69
C GLY A 576 -2.00 -17.20 22.06
N GLU A 577 -0.88 -17.45 21.39
CA GLU A 577 -0.05 -16.40 20.79
C GLU A 577 -0.32 -16.22 19.30
N GLY A 578 -0.10 -15.00 18.81
CA GLY A 578 -0.27 -14.63 17.41
C GLY A 578 1.03 -14.56 16.62
N GLN A 579 0.93 -13.86 15.52
CA GLN A 579 2.02 -13.55 14.59
C GLN A 579 2.95 -12.47 15.15
N LEU A 580 4.09 -12.26 14.51
CA LEU A 580 5.05 -11.20 14.85
C LEU A 580 4.36 -9.82 14.81
N PRO A 581 4.41 -9.07 15.91
CA PRO A 581 3.76 -7.77 15.98
C PRO A 581 4.55 -6.70 15.21
N ASN A 582 3.83 -5.93 14.40
CA ASN A 582 4.34 -4.77 13.67
C ASN A 582 5.72 -5.00 13.04
N SER A 583 5.85 -6.09 12.29
CA SER A 583 7.13 -6.57 11.75
C SER A 583 7.10 -6.75 10.23
N SER A 584 8.16 -6.32 9.57
CA SER A 584 8.40 -6.66 8.17
C SER A 584 8.75 -8.14 7.95
N GLU A 585 9.16 -8.84 9.02
CA GLU A 585 9.49 -10.28 8.98
C GLU A 585 8.24 -11.17 9.08
N ALA A 586 7.08 -10.61 9.44
CA ALA A 586 5.81 -11.34 9.55
C ALA A 586 5.21 -11.64 8.17
N LEU A 587 5.97 -12.30 7.32
CA LEU A 587 5.63 -12.51 5.93
C LEU A 587 4.56 -13.60 5.75
N GLY A 588 3.67 -13.34 4.80
CA GLY A 588 2.82 -14.31 4.17
C GLY A 588 2.97 -14.25 2.66
N GLU A 589 2.45 -15.24 1.97
CA GLU A 589 2.49 -15.33 0.51
C GLU A 589 1.22 -15.99 -0.02
N ILE A 590 0.66 -15.44 -1.11
CA ILE A 590 -0.38 -16.14 -1.88
C ILE A 590 0.32 -17.06 -2.87
N LEU A 591 0.17 -18.36 -2.65
CA LEU A 591 0.80 -19.40 -3.46
C LEU A 591 0.07 -19.55 -4.80
N GLU A 592 -1.26 -19.70 -4.75
CA GLU A 592 -2.08 -19.96 -5.92
C GLU A 592 -3.38 -19.16 -5.85
N PHE A 593 -3.89 -18.77 -7.02
CA PHE A 593 -5.18 -18.11 -7.17
C PHE A 593 -5.80 -18.55 -8.50
N HIS A 594 -7.05 -18.98 -8.42
CA HIS A 594 -7.88 -19.29 -9.57
C HIS A 594 -9.25 -18.65 -9.42
N THR A 595 -9.84 -18.25 -10.54
CA THR A 595 -11.21 -17.73 -10.59
C THR A 595 -11.90 -18.20 -11.86
N SER A 596 -13.11 -18.65 -11.69
CA SER A 596 -14.01 -19.05 -12.77
C SER A 596 -15.45 -18.64 -12.49
N ARG A 597 -16.38 -19.09 -13.30
CA ARG A 597 -17.81 -18.81 -13.10
C ARG A 597 -18.37 -19.48 -11.83
N HIS A 598 -17.93 -20.73 -11.53
CA HIS A 598 -18.49 -21.54 -10.47
C HIS A 598 -17.53 -21.78 -9.31
N LEU A 599 -16.23 -21.60 -9.53
CA LEU A 599 -15.21 -21.91 -8.55
C LEU A 599 -14.18 -20.78 -8.45
N ASP A 600 -13.86 -20.40 -7.20
CA ASP A 600 -12.65 -19.66 -6.91
C ASP A 600 -11.77 -20.48 -5.97
N TYR A 601 -10.48 -20.29 -6.12
CA TYR A 601 -9.51 -20.89 -5.20
C TYR A 601 -8.42 -19.89 -4.87
N VAL A 602 -8.02 -19.87 -3.59
CA VAL A 602 -6.84 -19.16 -3.15
C VAL A 602 -6.13 -19.97 -2.07
N SER A 603 -4.81 -20.01 -2.15
CA SER A 603 -3.98 -20.60 -1.10
C SER A 603 -2.89 -19.64 -0.65
N GLY A 604 -2.54 -19.70 0.63
CA GLY A 604 -1.49 -18.88 1.22
C GLY A 604 -0.64 -19.67 2.22
N GLU A 605 0.62 -19.26 2.34
CA GLU A 605 1.57 -19.74 3.33
C GLU A 605 1.96 -18.61 4.29
N ALA A 606 1.94 -18.87 5.60
CA ALA A 606 2.17 -17.85 6.61
C ALA A 606 3.02 -18.32 7.81
N SER A 607 3.74 -19.42 7.72
CA SER A 607 4.58 -19.94 8.83
C SER A 607 5.61 -18.91 9.30
N ARG A 608 6.21 -18.17 8.36
CA ARG A 608 7.22 -17.13 8.65
C ARG A 608 6.67 -16.04 9.58
N ALA A 609 5.39 -15.75 9.52
CA ALA A 609 4.77 -14.75 10.37
C ALA A 609 4.74 -15.14 11.85
N TYR A 610 4.91 -16.43 12.18
CA TYR A 610 4.83 -16.95 13.55
C TYR A 610 6.19 -17.07 14.27
N ALA A 611 7.27 -16.55 13.69
CA ALA A 611 8.58 -16.49 14.36
C ALA A 611 9.09 -17.85 14.89
N GLY A 612 8.98 -18.90 14.10
CA GLY A 612 9.44 -20.24 14.47
C GLY A 612 8.47 -21.05 15.32
N LYS A 613 7.32 -20.50 15.73
CA LYS A 613 6.23 -21.27 16.37
C LYS A 613 5.59 -22.26 15.41
N LEU A 614 5.64 -21.98 14.12
CA LEU A 614 5.15 -22.85 13.07
C LEU A 614 6.25 -23.13 12.04
N GLU A 615 6.35 -24.39 11.60
CA GLU A 615 7.13 -24.82 10.45
C GLU A 615 6.31 -24.76 9.17
N ARG A 616 4.98 -24.86 9.29
CA ARG A 616 4.02 -24.78 8.19
C ARG A 616 2.72 -24.17 8.68
N PHE A 617 2.18 -23.24 7.89
CA PHE A 617 0.79 -22.79 7.98
C PHE A 617 0.27 -22.49 6.58
N THR A 618 -0.28 -23.49 5.94
CA THR A 618 -0.94 -23.32 4.65
C THR A 618 -2.44 -23.29 4.85
N ARG A 619 -3.10 -22.22 4.38
CA ARG A 619 -4.57 -22.14 4.28
C ARG A 619 -4.97 -22.17 2.82
N ARG A 620 -5.93 -23.00 2.51
CA ARG A 620 -6.55 -23.14 1.19
C ARG A 620 -8.04 -22.82 1.33
N ILE A 621 -8.54 -21.94 0.47
CA ILE A 621 -9.96 -21.57 0.42
C ILE A 621 -10.46 -21.92 -0.97
N LEU A 622 -11.41 -22.86 -1.02
CA LEU A 622 -12.16 -23.18 -2.23
C LEU A 622 -13.57 -22.62 -2.08
N PHE A 623 -13.96 -21.73 -2.96
CA PHE A 623 -15.29 -21.15 -2.98
C PHE A 623 -16.10 -21.71 -4.14
N VAL A 624 -17.06 -22.57 -3.83
CA VAL A 624 -18.09 -23.05 -4.77
C VAL A 624 -19.21 -22.02 -4.77
N LYS A 625 -19.23 -21.20 -5.79
CA LYS A 625 -20.13 -20.05 -5.89
C LYS A 625 -21.57 -20.43 -6.13
N PRO A 626 -22.53 -19.77 -5.46
CA PRO A 626 -22.39 -18.81 -4.36
C PRO A 626 -22.48 -19.42 -2.96
N GLU A 627 -22.56 -20.75 -2.81
CA GLU A 627 -23.20 -21.42 -1.68
C GLU A 627 -22.25 -22.02 -0.65
N ALA A 628 -21.00 -22.36 -1.06
CA ALA A 628 -20.14 -23.12 -0.18
C ALA A 628 -18.68 -22.64 -0.24
N ILE A 629 -18.10 -22.38 0.93
CA ILE A 629 -16.70 -22.01 1.06
C ILE A 629 -16.02 -23.04 1.95
N LEU A 630 -15.11 -23.82 1.38
CA LEU A 630 -14.36 -24.83 2.10
C LEU A 630 -12.98 -24.28 2.43
N ILE A 631 -12.66 -24.24 3.72
CA ILE A 631 -11.35 -23.80 4.22
C ILE A 631 -10.60 -25.03 4.72
N PHE A 632 -9.42 -25.24 4.18
CA PHE A 632 -8.54 -26.34 4.51
C PHE A 632 -7.21 -25.80 5.02
N ASP A 633 -6.96 -25.98 6.33
CA ASP A 633 -5.77 -25.53 7.01
C ASP A 633 -4.85 -26.72 7.33
N THR A 634 -3.57 -26.54 7.07
CA THR A 634 -2.52 -27.43 7.58
C THR A 634 -1.54 -26.60 8.39
N VAL A 635 -1.43 -26.94 9.68
CA VAL A 635 -0.48 -26.28 10.60
C VAL A 635 0.48 -27.33 11.18
N ARG A 636 1.77 -27.00 11.22
CA ARG A 636 2.80 -27.83 11.86
C ARG A 636 3.71 -26.97 12.72
N ALA A 637 3.88 -27.36 13.96
CA ALA A 637 4.78 -26.75 14.93
C ALA A 637 5.99 -27.64 15.20
N PRO A 638 7.15 -27.10 15.59
CA PRO A 638 8.34 -27.87 15.92
C PRO A 638 8.12 -28.78 17.16
N GLU A 639 7.28 -28.35 18.09
CA GLU A 639 6.89 -29.09 19.28
C GLU A 639 5.36 -29.18 19.38
N PRO A 640 4.81 -30.15 20.16
CA PRO A 640 3.37 -30.22 20.37
C PRO A 640 2.79 -28.89 20.89
N ALA A 641 1.78 -28.36 20.18
CA ALA A 641 1.15 -27.08 20.45
C ALA A 641 -0.37 -27.17 20.40
N SER A 642 -1.03 -26.25 21.08
CA SER A 642 -2.47 -26.02 20.96
C SER A 642 -2.70 -25.05 19.81
N PHE A 643 -3.55 -25.44 18.87
CA PHE A 643 -3.93 -24.60 17.72
C PHE A 643 -5.36 -24.12 17.93
N GLU A 644 -5.53 -22.79 18.11
CA GLU A 644 -6.86 -22.20 18.31
C GLU A 644 -7.33 -21.58 16.99
N TRP A 645 -8.35 -22.17 16.38
CA TRP A 645 -9.03 -21.63 15.21
C TRP A 645 -10.03 -20.57 15.66
N ARG A 646 -9.85 -19.32 15.19
CA ARG A 646 -10.61 -18.15 15.66
C ARG A 646 -11.63 -17.70 14.63
N LEU A 647 -12.83 -17.36 15.12
CA LEU A 647 -13.94 -16.87 14.34
C LEU A 647 -14.55 -15.65 15.05
N HIS A 648 -14.91 -14.64 14.26
CA HIS A 648 -15.43 -13.38 14.78
C HIS A 648 -16.64 -12.92 14.01
N ALA A 649 -17.65 -12.42 14.71
CA ALA A 649 -18.89 -11.92 14.13
C ALA A 649 -19.34 -10.60 14.78
N PRO A 650 -20.11 -9.75 14.07
CA PRO A 650 -20.70 -8.54 14.65
C PRO A 650 -21.86 -8.84 15.60
N VAL A 651 -22.34 -10.07 15.62
CA VAL A 651 -23.49 -10.55 16.41
C VAL A 651 -23.12 -11.82 17.11
N GLU A 652 -23.89 -12.18 18.15
CA GLU A 652 -23.74 -13.47 18.85
C GLU A 652 -23.91 -14.63 17.89
N MET A 653 -23.03 -15.60 18.01
CA MET A 653 -23.05 -16.81 17.20
C MET A 653 -23.81 -17.91 17.96
N ALA A 654 -24.79 -18.48 17.33
CA ALA A 654 -25.53 -19.63 17.91
C ALA A 654 -24.70 -20.91 17.75
N VAL A 655 -24.20 -21.43 18.86
CA VAL A 655 -23.45 -22.71 18.89
C VAL A 655 -24.49 -23.84 19.08
N HIS A 656 -24.68 -24.65 18.04
CA HIS A 656 -25.66 -25.75 18.08
C HIS A 656 -25.08 -27.03 18.69
N ASN A 657 -23.81 -27.29 18.45
CA ASN A 657 -23.08 -28.44 18.94
C ASN A 657 -21.57 -28.18 18.85
N GLN A 658 -20.71 -29.16 19.06
CA GLN A 658 -19.25 -29.02 18.97
C GLN A 658 -18.71 -28.78 17.55
N ARG A 659 -19.56 -28.82 16.52
CA ARG A 659 -19.16 -28.70 15.11
C ARG A 659 -19.87 -27.58 14.35
N ASP A 660 -21.07 -27.18 14.82
CA ASP A 660 -21.91 -26.27 14.06
C ASP A 660 -22.19 -24.98 14.81
N VAL A 661 -21.89 -23.90 14.12
CA VAL A 661 -22.12 -22.53 14.57
C VAL A 661 -22.93 -21.80 13.50
N ARG A 662 -23.93 -21.00 13.91
CA ARG A 662 -24.72 -20.17 13.01
C ARG A 662 -24.53 -18.70 13.35
N VAL A 663 -24.24 -17.90 12.33
CA VAL A 663 -24.20 -16.44 12.39
C VAL A 663 -25.39 -15.92 11.62
N VAL A 664 -26.18 -15.02 12.21
CA VAL A 664 -27.29 -14.35 11.54
C VAL A 664 -27.17 -12.86 11.77
N ASN A 665 -26.96 -12.10 10.72
CA ASN A 665 -26.83 -10.65 10.78
C ASN A 665 -27.73 -10.02 9.73
N GLU A 666 -28.83 -9.38 10.15
CA GLU A 666 -29.81 -8.73 9.30
C GLU A 666 -30.30 -9.65 8.16
N ALA A 667 -30.01 -9.28 6.90
CA ALA A 667 -30.45 -10.02 5.71
C ALA A 667 -29.62 -11.28 5.42
N ALA A 668 -28.51 -11.51 6.12
CA ALA A 668 -27.56 -12.57 5.83
C ALA A 668 -27.43 -13.56 6.99
N ALA A 669 -27.14 -14.80 6.66
CA ALA A 669 -26.76 -15.86 7.60
C ALA A 669 -25.59 -16.68 7.04
N CYS A 670 -24.87 -17.34 7.93
CA CYS A 670 -23.85 -18.31 7.58
C CYS A 670 -23.89 -19.48 8.57
N ARG A 671 -23.95 -20.71 8.07
CA ARG A 671 -23.65 -21.90 8.85
C ARG A 671 -22.16 -22.18 8.71
N VAL A 672 -21.47 -22.30 9.83
CA VAL A 672 -20.07 -22.70 9.95
C VAL A 672 -20.04 -24.12 10.49
N SER A 673 -19.53 -25.08 9.72
CA SER A 673 -19.41 -26.47 10.15
C SER A 673 -17.94 -26.88 10.18
N PHE A 674 -17.42 -27.22 11.37
CA PHE A 674 -16.11 -27.79 11.53
C PHE A 674 -16.19 -29.29 11.20
N LEU A 675 -15.88 -29.63 9.95
CA LEU A 675 -15.95 -31.02 9.46
C LEU A 675 -14.82 -31.87 10.03
N TRP A 676 -13.65 -31.27 10.28
CA TRP A 676 -12.48 -31.91 10.88
C TRP A 676 -11.62 -30.91 11.66
N PRO A 677 -11.05 -31.27 12.84
CA PRO A 677 -11.32 -32.49 13.60
C PRO A 677 -12.70 -32.45 14.25
N ASP A 678 -13.16 -33.60 14.74
CA ASP A 678 -14.50 -33.77 15.30
C ASP A 678 -14.62 -33.48 16.80
N ASN A 679 -13.51 -33.21 17.48
CA ASN A 679 -13.43 -33.09 18.94
C ASN A 679 -13.02 -31.67 19.37
N LEU A 680 -13.71 -30.64 18.89
CA LEU A 680 -13.41 -29.23 19.17
C LEU A 680 -14.14 -28.76 20.44
N ALA A 681 -13.43 -28.02 21.28
CA ALA A 681 -14.04 -27.19 22.34
C ALA A 681 -14.33 -25.80 21.78
N LEU A 682 -15.60 -25.40 21.74
CA LEU A 682 -16.04 -24.10 21.26
C LEU A 682 -16.30 -23.17 22.44
N ASN A 683 -15.56 -22.06 22.49
CA ASN A 683 -15.74 -21.01 23.50
C ASN A 683 -16.02 -19.68 22.85
N GLN A 684 -17.06 -18.97 23.27
CA GLN A 684 -17.45 -17.67 22.76
C GLN A 684 -17.43 -16.61 23.85
N THR A 685 -17.00 -15.39 23.52
CA THR A 685 -17.04 -14.21 24.40
C THR A 685 -17.26 -12.95 23.56
N ASP A 686 -17.79 -11.89 24.19
CA ASP A 686 -17.87 -10.54 23.64
C ASP A 686 -16.79 -9.59 24.21
N ARG A 687 -15.85 -10.12 24.98
CA ARG A 687 -14.84 -9.34 25.68
C ARG A 687 -13.63 -9.08 24.81
N PHE A 688 -13.21 -7.81 24.82
CA PHE A 688 -11.94 -7.39 24.25
C PHE A 688 -10.86 -7.34 25.33
N GLU A 689 -9.68 -7.89 25.04
CA GLU A 689 -8.53 -7.87 25.95
C GLU A 689 -7.26 -7.40 25.23
N PRO A 690 -6.87 -6.14 25.42
CA PRO A 690 -7.51 -5.08 26.22
C PRO A 690 -8.76 -4.47 25.56
N PRO A 691 -9.70 -3.94 26.38
CA PRO A 691 -10.91 -3.32 25.86
C PRO A 691 -10.63 -1.95 25.21
N PRO A 692 -11.50 -1.48 24.32
CA PRO A 692 -11.46 -0.10 23.85
C PRO A 692 -11.76 0.88 25.00
N ARG A 693 -11.42 2.16 24.82
CA ARG A 693 -11.74 3.19 25.82
C ARG A 693 -13.24 3.23 26.08
N ALA A 694 -13.63 3.52 27.31
CA ALA A 694 -15.02 3.44 27.81
C ALA A 694 -16.06 4.22 26.98
N ARG A 695 -15.62 5.28 26.25
CA ARG A 695 -16.49 6.06 25.34
C ARG A 695 -16.92 5.30 24.09
N ILE A 696 -16.17 4.25 23.72
CA ILE A 696 -16.47 3.41 22.55
C ILE A 696 -17.39 2.28 23.00
N LYS A 697 -18.62 2.33 22.55
CA LYS A 697 -19.60 1.26 22.76
C LYS A 697 -19.53 0.32 21.56
N LEU A 698 -18.83 -0.79 21.72
CA LEU A 698 -18.64 -1.82 20.69
C LEU A 698 -18.96 -3.17 21.30
N VAL A 699 -19.84 -3.91 20.65
CA VAL A 699 -20.13 -5.31 20.95
C VAL A 699 -19.85 -6.11 19.69
N GLU A 700 -18.93 -7.04 19.79
CA GLU A 700 -18.58 -8.01 18.74
C GLU A 700 -18.25 -9.33 19.44
N TYR A 701 -18.43 -10.44 18.77
CA TYR A 701 -18.29 -11.77 19.35
C TYR A 701 -17.09 -12.51 18.80
N HIS A 702 -16.41 -13.23 19.68
CA HIS A 702 -15.16 -13.92 19.42
C HIS A 702 -15.31 -15.38 19.82
N LEU A 703 -15.26 -16.30 18.88
CA LEU A 703 -15.30 -17.73 19.11
C LEU A 703 -13.91 -18.33 18.90
N THR A 704 -13.55 -19.25 19.77
CA THR A 704 -12.33 -20.05 19.64
C THR A 704 -12.72 -21.51 19.57
N ALA A 705 -12.28 -22.21 18.51
CA ALA A 705 -12.41 -23.65 18.34
C ALA A 705 -11.06 -24.31 18.59
N THR A 706 -10.94 -25.06 19.67
CA THR A 706 -9.68 -25.65 20.13
C THR A 706 -9.79 -27.18 20.18
N PRO A 707 -8.90 -27.91 19.50
CA PRO A 707 -8.80 -29.37 19.64
C PRO A 707 -8.42 -29.78 21.04
N SER A 708 -8.84 -30.97 21.46
CA SER A 708 -8.71 -31.44 22.88
C SER A 708 -7.27 -31.69 23.34
N ALA A 709 -6.31 -31.86 22.42
CA ALA A 709 -4.93 -32.18 22.77
C ALA A 709 -3.92 -31.39 21.93
N PRO A 710 -2.80 -30.94 22.53
CA PRO A 710 -1.67 -30.41 21.82
C PRO A 710 -1.04 -31.48 20.90
N VAL A 711 -0.69 -31.11 19.69
CA VAL A 711 -0.03 -31.96 18.69
C VAL A 711 0.99 -31.18 17.89
N ARG A 712 1.91 -31.87 17.20
CA ARG A 712 2.87 -31.18 16.30
C ARG A 712 2.22 -30.75 15.00
N GLU A 713 1.25 -31.51 14.52
CA GLU A 713 0.58 -31.24 13.24
C GLU A 713 -0.94 -31.35 13.39
N ARG A 714 -1.66 -30.44 12.76
CA ARG A 714 -3.12 -30.43 12.75
C ARG A 714 -3.65 -29.97 11.41
N THR A 715 -4.67 -30.67 10.96
CA THR A 715 -5.49 -30.28 9.82
C THR A 715 -6.84 -29.80 10.35
N PHE A 716 -7.37 -28.71 9.75
CA PHE A 716 -8.74 -28.29 9.91
C PHE A 716 -9.44 -28.29 8.57
N VAL A 717 -10.67 -28.79 8.54
CA VAL A 717 -11.57 -28.69 7.40
C VAL A 717 -12.83 -27.99 7.90
N THR A 718 -13.05 -26.76 7.45
CA THR A 718 -14.18 -25.93 7.86
C THR A 718 -14.99 -25.55 6.64
N LEU A 719 -16.31 -25.77 6.71
CA LEU A 719 -17.26 -25.39 5.67
C LEU A 719 -18.10 -24.20 6.11
N LEU A 720 -18.12 -23.15 5.31
CA LEU A 720 -19.00 -22.00 5.48
C LEU A 720 -20.08 -22.05 4.40
N ARG A 721 -21.34 -21.98 4.82
CA ARG A 721 -22.49 -21.92 3.90
C ARG A 721 -23.26 -20.62 4.12
N PRO A 722 -22.89 -19.53 3.41
CA PRO A 722 -23.63 -18.27 3.44
C PRO A 722 -24.99 -18.46 2.74
N HIS A 723 -26.05 -17.86 3.31
CA HIS A 723 -27.41 -17.89 2.77
C HIS A 723 -28.16 -16.66 3.27
N ARG A 724 -29.33 -16.35 2.65
CA ARG A 724 -30.17 -15.26 3.16
C ARG A 724 -30.81 -15.64 4.49
N SER A 725 -30.96 -14.65 5.37
CA SER A 725 -31.66 -14.85 6.63
C SER A 725 -33.09 -15.38 6.38
N GLY A 726 -33.45 -16.45 7.06
CA GLY A 726 -34.75 -17.11 6.86
C GLY A 726 -34.75 -18.24 5.82
N GLU A 727 -33.75 -18.36 4.97
CA GLU A 727 -33.60 -19.54 4.10
C GLU A 727 -33.14 -20.75 4.91
N THR A 728 -33.56 -21.92 4.50
CA THR A 728 -33.13 -23.20 5.09
C THR A 728 -32.14 -23.86 4.17
N LEU A 729 -31.00 -24.24 4.69
CA LEU A 729 -30.01 -25.03 3.94
C LEU A 729 -30.46 -26.48 3.88
N GLU A 730 -30.55 -26.99 2.67
CA GLU A 730 -30.88 -28.41 2.45
C GLU A 730 -29.63 -29.25 2.44
N GLY A 731 -29.74 -30.43 3.02
CA GLY A 731 -28.69 -31.44 3.06
C GLY A 731 -27.52 -31.13 3.98
N GLU A 732 -26.89 -32.16 4.48
CA GLU A 732 -25.66 -32.10 5.28
C GLU A 732 -24.46 -32.40 4.41
N ALA A 733 -23.35 -31.68 4.67
CA ALA A 733 -22.08 -32.02 4.05
C ALA A 733 -21.49 -33.27 4.73
N GLU A 734 -20.88 -34.11 3.94
CA GLU A 734 -20.21 -35.34 4.40
C GLU A 734 -18.70 -35.20 4.18
N LEU A 735 -17.94 -35.55 5.22
CA LEU A 735 -16.49 -35.69 5.11
C LEU A 735 -16.12 -37.16 5.44
N VAL A 736 -15.34 -37.75 4.57
CA VAL A 736 -14.80 -39.11 4.74
C VAL A 736 -13.28 -39.04 4.69
N GLU A 737 -12.60 -39.61 5.69
CA GLU A 737 -11.15 -39.80 5.61
C GLU A 737 -10.87 -40.87 4.56
N ILE A 738 -9.92 -40.61 3.69
CA ILE A 738 -9.44 -41.48 2.64
C ILE A 738 -7.92 -41.63 2.72
N ASP A 739 -7.36 -42.62 2.02
CA ASP A 739 -5.91 -42.75 1.98
C ASP A 739 -5.26 -41.50 1.40
N GLY A 740 -4.41 -40.85 2.21
CA GLY A 740 -3.69 -39.61 1.87
C GLY A 740 -4.46 -38.33 2.07
N GLY A 741 -5.73 -38.33 2.56
CA GLY A 741 -6.47 -37.10 2.73
C GLY A 741 -7.94 -37.21 3.11
N TYR A 742 -8.76 -36.30 2.59
CA TYR A 742 -10.18 -36.22 2.87
C TYR A 742 -11.00 -36.09 1.58
N ALA A 743 -12.15 -36.73 1.56
CA ALA A 743 -13.18 -36.55 0.54
C ALA A 743 -14.37 -35.82 1.18
N VAL A 744 -14.78 -34.70 0.60
CA VAL A 744 -15.91 -33.90 1.06
C VAL A 744 -16.97 -33.86 -0.02
N SER A 745 -18.21 -34.15 0.34
CA SER A 745 -19.39 -33.96 -0.51
C SER A 745 -20.25 -32.87 0.10
N VAL A 746 -20.56 -31.81 -0.67
CA VAL A 746 -21.38 -30.68 -0.23
C VAL A 746 -22.63 -30.60 -1.07
N PRO A 747 -23.84 -30.75 -0.52
CA PRO A 747 -25.07 -30.51 -1.26
C PRO A 747 -25.21 -29.02 -1.58
N LEU A 748 -25.61 -28.73 -2.80
CA LEU A 748 -25.91 -27.39 -3.31
C LEU A 748 -27.39 -27.31 -3.65
N ALA A 749 -27.93 -26.10 -3.82
CA ALA A 749 -29.33 -25.87 -4.25
C ALA A 749 -29.63 -26.59 -5.57
N GLU A 750 -28.68 -26.63 -6.50
CA GLU A 750 -28.76 -27.32 -7.79
C GLU A 750 -27.63 -28.31 -7.95
N GLY A 751 -27.70 -29.48 -7.23
CA GLY A 751 -26.71 -30.53 -7.38
C GLY A 751 -25.76 -30.68 -6.18
N ARG A 752 -24.47 -30.88 -6.42
CA ARG A 752 -23.48 -31.06 -5.38
C ARG A 752 -22.09 -30.62 -5.80
N ALA A 753 -21.24 -30.36 -4.82
CA ALA A 753 -19.80 -30.29 -5.01
C ALA A 753 -19.10 -31.50 -4.38
N ALA A 754 -18.10 -32.04 -5.08
CA ALA A 754 -17.17 -33.04 -4.57
C ALA A 754 -15.78 -32.43 -4.47
N VAL A 755 -15.12 -32.60 -3.34
CA VAL A 755 -13.79 -32.03 -3.08
C VAL A 755 -12.88 -33.08 -2.46
N LEU A 756 -11.68 -33.20 -3.00
CA LEU A 756 -10.61 -34.02 -2.43
C LEU A 756 -9.52 -33.08 -1.90
N LEU A 757 -9.05 -33.34 -0.69
CA LEU A 757 -8.08 -32.54 0.03
C LEU A 757 -6.91 -33.44 0.44
N GLN A 758 -5.71 -33.17 -0.04
CA GLN A 758 -4.52 -33.94 0.30
C GLN A 758 -3.95 -33.50 1.65
N SER A 759 -3.82 -34.43 2.60
CA SER A 759 -3.23 -34.17 3.92
C SER A 759 -1.76 -34.57 4.00
N SER A 760 -1.30 -35.50 3.16
CA SER A 760 0.10 -35.92 3.08
C SER A 760 0.51 -36.10 1.62
N SER A 761 1.78 -35.83 1.30
CA SER A 761 2.33 -36.14 -0.02
C SER A 761 2.19 -37.64 -0.27
N GLY A 762 1.49 -38.03 -1.30
CA GLY A 762 1.20 -39.43 -1.51
C GLY A 762 0.37 -39.74 -2.75
N PRO A 763 -0.39 -40.83 -2.72
CA PRO A 763 -1.06 -41.39 -3.89
C PRO A 763 -2.14 -40.42 -4.41
N VAL A 764 -2.56 -40.70 -5.62
CA VAL A 764 -3.75 -40.12 -6.24
C VAL A 764 -4.96 -40.37 -5.35
N LEU A 765 -5.59 -39.27 -4.90
CA LEU A 765 -6.79 -39.32 -4.06
C LEU A 765 -8.00 -39.80 -4.88
N THR A 766 -8.86 -40.59 -4.26
CA THR A 766 -10.12 -41.03 -4.84
C THR A 766 -11.23 -41.02 -3.79
N GLY A 767 -12.33 -40.31 -4.08
CA GLY A 767 -13.47 -40.22 -3.16
C GLY A 767 -14.55 -39.31 -3.72
N ALA A 768 -15.72 -39.30 -3.12
CA ALA A 768 -16.87 -38.44 -3.49
C ALA A 768 -17.22 -38.47 -5.00
N GLY A 769 -16.84 -39.53 -5.75
CA GLY A 769 -17.05 -39.67 -7.19
C GLY A 769 -16.06 -38.95 -8.07
N ILE A 770 -14.91 -38.52 -7.52
CA ILE A 770 -13.82 -37.90 -8.29
C ILE A 770 -12.46 -38.48 -7.92
N ARG A 771 -11.45 -38.22 -8.75
CA ARG A 771 -10.07 -38.66 -8.57
C ARG A 771 -9.12 -37.54 -8.95
N THR A 772 -8.04 -37.32 -8.15
CA THR A 772 -7.06 -36.26 -8.42
C THR A 772 -5.65 -36.65 -7.95
N ASP A 773 -4.63 -36.11 -8.60
CA ASP A 773 -3.23 -36.11 -8.16
C ASP A 773 -2.85 -34.79 -7.46
N GLY A 774 -3.77 -33.82 -7.40
CA GLY A 774 -3.53 -32.49 -6.85
C GLY A 774 -3.68 -32.41 -5.33
N GLU A 775 -3.14 -31.32 -4.75
CA GLU A 775 -3.36 -31.01 -3.32
C GLU A 775 -4.84 -30.70 -3.00
N VAL A 776 -5.56 -30.14 -3.98
CA VAL A 776 -7.01 -29.95 -3.94
C VAL A 776 -7.57 -30.31 -5.31
N GLY A 777 -8.51 -31.24 -5.35
CA GLY A 777 -9.33 -31.54 -6.53
C GLY A 777 -10.80 -31.24 -6.23
N ALA A 778 -11.50 -30.59 -7.14
CA ALA A 778 -12.91 -30.27 -6.99
C ALA A 778 -13.69 -30.50 -8.28
N ALA A 779 -14.93 -30.95 -8.15
CA ALA A 779 -15.90 -31.01 -9.23
C ALA A 779 -17.25 -30.54 -8.74
N THR A 780 -17.95 -29.76 -9.54
CA THR A 780 -19.35 -29.39 -9.32
C THR A 780 -20.23 -30.17 -10.27
N PHE A 781 -21.34 -30.66 -9.77
CA PHE A 781 -22.32 -31.47 -10.50
C PHE A 781 -23.68 -30.77 -10.44
N ASP A 782 -24.43 -30.85 -11.51
CA ASP A 782 -25.82 -30.42 -11.53
C ASP A 782 -26.77 -31.45 -10.85
N ALA A 783 -28.06 -31.14 -10.83
CA ALA A 783 -29.06 -32.04 -10.24
C ALA A 783 -29.22 -33.39 -10.99
N ALA A 784 -28.76 -33.47 -12.24
CA ALA A 784 -28.75 -34.72 -13.02
C ALA A 784 -27.48 -35.56 -12.76
N GLY A 785 -26.51 -34.99 -12.04
CA GLY A 785 -25.21 -35.62 -11.78
C GLY A 785 -24.16 -35.35 -12.86
N GLU A 786 -24.45 -34.49 -13.81
CA GLU A 786 -23.48 -34.13 -14.87
C GLU A 786 -22.50 -33.07 -14.34
N VAL A 787 -21.23 -33.20 -14.76
CA VAL A 787 -20.15 -32.29 -14.35
C VAL A 787 -20.34 -30.92 -14.97
N LYS A 788 -20.45 -29.89 -14.15
CA LYS A 788 -20.45 -28.47 -14.57
C LYS A 788 -19.04 -27.90 -14.70
N GLU A 789 -18.19 -28.16 -13.75
CA GLU A 789 -16.82 -27.64 -13.73
C GLU A 789 -15.92 -28.54 -12.88
N THR A 790 -14.64 -28.62 -13.27
CA THR A 790 -13.59 -29.28 -12.49
C THR A 790 -12.44 -28.32 -12.22
N PHE A 791 -11.76 -28.52 -11.11
CA PHE A 791 -10.59 -27.74 -10.69
C PHE A 791 -9.57 -28.65 -10.00
N VAL A 792 -8.29 -28.41 -10.27
CA VAL A 792 -7.18 -29.03 -9.56
C VAL A 792 -6.13 -28.00 -9.21
N ALA A 793 -5.68 -28.00 -7.94
CA ALA A 793 -4.56 -27.20 -7.46
C ALA A 793 -3.35 -28.09 -7.24
N ALA A 794 -2.16 -27.61 -7.64
CA ALA A 794 -0.88 -28.30 -7.51
C ALA A 794 -0.93 -29.76 -8.03
N GLY A 795 -1.56 -29.95 -9.18
CA GLY A 795 -1.74 -31.24 -9.84
C GLY A 795 -2.09 -31.09 -11.31
N THR A 796 -2.31 -32.20 -11.98
CA THR A 796 -2.63 -32.22 -13.41
C THR A 796 -3.84 -33.12 -13.74
N LEU A 797 -4.23 -33.98 -12.82
CA LEU A 797 -5.30 -34.95 -12.99
C LEU A 797 -6.53 -34.57 -12.17
N ILE A 798 -7.66 -34.48 -12.81
CA ILE A 798 -8.99 -34.48 -12.18
C ILE A 798 -9.94 -35.28 -13.07
N GLU A 799 -10.54 -36.34 -12.54
CA GLU A 799 -11.48 -37.22 -13.25
C GLU A 799 -12.77 -37.35 -12.40
N SER A 800 -13.92 -37.24 -13.04
CA SER A 800 -15.20 -37.65 -12.47
C SER A 800 -15.49 -39.13 -12.82
N ARG A 801 -16.06 -39.86 -11.88
CA ARG A 801 -16.45 -41.29 -12.04
C ARG A 801 -17.96 -41.47 -11.88
#